data_cde106a25adfeedb117359ff33b2eb4e
#
_entry.id   cde106a25adfeedb117359ff33b2eb4e
#
_cell.length_a   1.000
_cell.length_b   1.000
_cell.length_c   1.000
_cell.angle_alpha   90.00
_cell.angle_beta   90.00
_cell.angle_gamma   90.00
#
_symmetry.space_group_name_H-M   'P 1'
#
loop_
_entity.id
_entity.type
_entity.pdbx_description
1 polymer ?
#
loop_
_entity_poly.entity_id
_entity_poly.type
_entity_poly.pdbx_seq_one_letter_code
_entity_poly.pdbx_strand_id
1 'polypeptide(L)'
;MNLLSEKKFIMLKKLFYLLLSGCLILTFNPSVAQLSFGKYHNPEEVQQMLKQLGSKNNTQLHEVSTSPGGAPVTILEIGKNLEDVPAVFVGANFEGNVPLATEGALYLAQMLLDSSKYTQHLKWYIVAQPNPDASKDYFARVKTGSSLNQFVINNDADEAINEDGTDDLNGDGMITQMRVKDLEGQYIVSKKDARILDQADKSKGERGEYKVYSEGIDNDLDGEYNEDGIGGINIGITFPHLFPYTNKEAGHYSGESPETYGIMRFIFDRPDIAMVYTLGTSNFCLVPPKGGRKGDANLESIKIPARYGRIFGIDVSKTYSMDEVIEIFKSRVPAGMEVTPSMVAGFLGLGAVVNPLDGDMVFYKKYSEDYKKYLEAKKFNTDLLDPVPAKDGSFELWAYYHLGVPSFSMRLFTVAKVKEEKKANGDVVSMDDVEKMSAEDFIALGDDKISAFLKANNASERISAERIKEMVESGRVTPKQMVTMMKQMPKPEKEDELSEKDKALLAYSDKELDGKGFVAWQKVDHPTLGEVEVGGYAPYLETTPKAELIDSLAKTQLPWLLKLSDQLPKFAIESEKVTDMGAGIYKLEIYVANNGALPYPIAMGERNSQPAPVIVTLAGNLELLEGKTRTPVGPLGANQVKKYTWLLKAKKGTVTATIESAVFTDAVKQIKIGG
;
A
#
# COMPACT_ATOMS: atom_id res chain seq x y z
N MET A 1 20.26 52.63 68.42
CA MET A 1 20.54 52.63 66.96
C MET A 1 20.50 51.24 66.33
N ASN A 2 19.98 50.19 67.01
CA ASN A 2 20.00 48.77 66.49
C ASN A 2 18.63 48.19 66.08
N LEU A 3 17.51 48.84 66.32
CA LEU A 3 16.20 48.28 65.97
C LEU A 3 15.73 48.61 64.52
N LEU A 4 16.27 49.64 63.90
CA LEU A 4 15.99 50.05 62.55
C LEU A 4 16.77 49.25 61.47
N SER A 5 17.91 48.69 61.85
CA SER A 5 18.78 47.85 61.04
C SER A 5 18.18 46.44 60.85
N GLU A 6 17.64 45.84 61.90
CA GLU A 6 17.05 44.50 61.88
C GLU A 6 15.73 44.47 61.08
N LYS A 7 14.89 45.49 61.20
CA LYS A 7 13.63 45.57 60.37
C LYS A 7 13.90 45.74 58.88
N LYS A 8 14.94 46.49 58.52
CA LYS A 8 15.34 46.59 57.09
C LYS A 8 15.91 45.27 56.55
N PHE A 9 16.66 44.53 57.34
CA PHE A 9 17.24 43.25 56.92
C PHE A 9 16.16 42.15 56.78
N ILE A 10 15.16 42.13 57.68
CA ILE A 10 14.01 41.20 57.58
C ILE A 10 13.10 41.57 56.40
N MET A 11 12.93 42.86 56.13
CA MET A 11 12.14 43.30 54.97
C MET A 11 12.84 42.98 53.63
N LEU A 12 14.18 43.12 53.57
CA LEU A 12 14.97 42.73 52.40
C LEU A 12 14.96 41.20 52.17
N LYS A 13 15.06 40.40 53.25
CA LYS A 13 14.91 38.94 53.14
C LYS A 13 13.50 38.52 52.66
N LYS A 14 12.45 39.12 53.17
CA LYS A 14 11.09 38.87 52.69
C LYS A 14 10.88 39.28 51.22
N LEU A 15 11.48 40.41 50.80
CA LEU A 15 11.44 40.86 49.41
C LEU A 15 12.25 39.90 48.50
N PHE A 16 13.40 39.38 48.97
CA PHE A 16 14.21 38.41 48.24
C PHE A 16 13.51 37.05 48.09
N TYR A 17 12.80 36.57 49.13
CA TYR A 17 11.99 35.35 49.05
C TYR A 17 10.72 35.53 48.19
N LEU A 18 10.12 36.74 48.15
CA LEU A 18 9.02 37.05 47.24
C LEU A 18 9.49 37.16 45.78
N LEU A 19 10.70 37.67 45.52
CA LEU A 19 11.31 37.68 44.18
C LEU A 19 11.77 36.29 43.77
N LEU A 20 12.29 35.44 44.67
CA LEU A 20 12.63 34.05 44.37
C LEU A 20 11.38 33.18 44.14
N SER A 21 10.27 33.40 44.86
CA SER A 21 9.01 32.69 44.59
C SER A 21 8.27 33.22 43.36
N GLY A 22 8.46 34.48 42.99
CA GLY A 22 7.93 35.06 41.77
C GLY A 22 8.68 34.63 40.47
N CYS A 23 9.97 34.29 40.59
CA CYS A 23 10.77 33.77 39.49
C CYS A 23 10.63 32.25 39.28
N LEU A 24 9.94 31.51 40.17
CA LEU A 24 9.72 30.05 40.01
C LEU A 24 8.33 29.72 39.42
N ILE A 25 7.52 30.73 39.06
CA ILE A 25 6.38 30.56 38.17
C ILE A 25 6.73 31.16 36.79
N LEU A 26 7.88 30.84 36.27
CA LEU A 26 8.03 30.59 34.86
C LEU A 26 7.19 29.34 34.63
N THR A 27 5.96 29.52 34.19
CA THR A 27 5.25 28.50 33.48
C THR A 27 6.21 27.99 32.41
N PHE A 28 6.87 26.88 32.69
CA PHE A 28 7.28 25.97 31.65
C PHE A 28 5.95 25.58 30.96
N ASN A 29 5.50 26.38 30.03
CA ASN A 29 4.83 25.85 28.87
C ASN A 29 5.92 24.99 28.25
N PRO A 30 5.86 23.66 28.31
CA PRO A 30 6.67 22.89 27.43
C PRO A 30 6.16 23.32 26.05
N SER A 31 6.94 24.16 25.37
CA SER A 31 6.78 24.26 23.93
C SER A 31 6.95 22.83 23.51
N VAL A 32 5.83 22.18 23.16
CA VAL A 32 5.86 20.81 22.64
C VAL A 32 6.77 20.92 21.44
N ALA A 33 7.99 20.42 21.59
CA ALA A 33 8.97 20.51 20.53
C ALA A 33 8.33 19.86 19.30
N GLN A 34 8.22 20.62 18.22
CA GLN A 34 7.76 20.11 16.95
C GLN A 34 8.71 18.97 16.57
N LEU A 35 8.19 17.85 16.10
CA LEU A 35 9.04 16.74 15.65
C LEU A 35 9.98 17.24 14.56
N SER A 36 11.22 16.80 14.59
CA SER A 36 12.23 17.14 13.58
C SER A 36 12.36 15.98 12.60
N PHE A 37 12.31 16.25 11.31
CA PHE A 37 12.42 15.27 10.22
C PHE A 37 13.69 15.46 9.39
N GLY A 38 14.76 15.98 9.98
CA GLY A 38 16.06 16.15 9.34
C GLY A 38 16.98 14.93 9.44
N LYS A 39 16.53 13.84 10.05
CA LYS A 39 17.22 12.56 10.17
C LYS A 39 16.23 11.41 10.20
N TYR A 40 16.71 10.19 10.01
CA TYR A 40 15.98 8.98 10.32
C TYR A 40 16.05 8.70 11.83
N HIS A 41 14.96 8.20 12.41
CA HIS A 41 14.86 7.92 13.84
C HIS A 41 14.93 6.41 14.11
N ASN A 42 15.77 6.03 15.08
CA ASN A 42 15.85 4.64 15.52
C ASN A 42 14.58 4.20 16.29
N PRO A 43 14.35 2.89 16.51
CA PRO A 43 13.13 2.41 17.16
C PRO A 43 12.84 3.03 18.52
N GLU A 44 13.86 3.30 19.32
CA GLU A 44 13.73 3.93 20.63
C GLU A 44 13.27 5.40 20.51
N GLU A 45 13.86 6.14 19.56
CA GLU A 45 13.45 7.52 19.24
C GLU A 45 12.03 7.57 18.70
N VAL A 46 11.63 6.63 17.82
CA VAL A 46 10.25 6.51 17.32
C VAL A 46 9.27 6.30 18.47
N GLN A 47 9.58 5.40 19.42
CA GLN A 47 8.75 5.19 20.60
C GLN A 47 8.64 6.44 21.49
N GLN A 48 9.72 7.22 21.63
CA GLN A 48 9.69 8.50 22.35
C GLN A 48 8.80 9.51 21.63
N MET A 49 8.91 9.63 20.31
CA MET A 49 8.06 10.49 19.49
C MET A 49 6.58 10.08 19.59
N LEU A 50 6.27 8.78 19.52
CA LEU A 50 4.89 8.29 19.73
C LEU A 50 4.36 8.61 21.11
N LYS A 51 5.15 8.47 22.18
CA LYS A 51 4.78 8.87 23.54
C LYS A 51 4.51 10.38 23.63
N GLN A 52 5.34 11.19 22.98
CA GLN A 52 5.14 12.64 22.91
C GLN A 52 3.84 12.99 22.20
N LEU A 53 3.55 12.37 21.03
CA LEU A 53 2.30 12.57 20.30
C LEU A 53 1.09 12.05 21.09
N GLY A 54 1.22 10.88 21.71
CA GLY A 54 0.17 10.25 22.54
C GLY A 54 -0.15 10.96 23.85
N SER A 55 0.70 11.90 24.29
CA SER A 55 0.43 12.75 25.45
C SER A 55 -0.42 13.99 25.14
N LYS A 56 -0.69 14.26 23.85
CA LYS A 56 -1.50 15.42 23.44
C LYS A 56 -2.99 15.18 23.70
N ASN A 57 -3.76 16.26 23.79
CA ASN A 57 -5.20 16.17 23.90
C ASN A 57 -5.80 15.42 22.69
N ASN A 58 -6.84 14.63 22.93
CA ASN A 58 -7.54 13.86 21.92
C ASN A 58 -6.69 12.76 21.24
N THR A 59 -5.65 12.28 21.94
CA THR A 59 -4.82 11.17 21.50
C THR A 59 -4.76 10.05 22.54
N GLN A 60 -4.43 8.84 22.08
CA GLN A 60 -4.19 7.68 22.93
C GLN A 60 -3.15 6.76 22.27
N LEU A 61 -2.34 6.10 23.10
CA LEU A 61 -1.47 5.01 22.63
C LEU A 61 -2.06 3.66 23.01
N HIS A 62 -2.01 2.75 22.07
CA HIS A 62 -2.38 1.36 22.27
C HIS A 62 -1.15 0.48 22.00
N GLU A 63 -0.64 -0.18 23.01
CA GLU A 63 0.34 -1.23 22.84
C GLU A 63 -0.42 -2.50 22.45
N VAL A 64 -0.24 -2.96 21.20
CA VAL A 64 -1.02 -4.06 20.63
C VAL A 64 -0.28 -5.37 20.65
N SER A 65 1.05 -5.30 20.77
CA SER A 65 1.93 -6.45 20.81
C SER A 65 3.30 -6.05 21.33
N THR A 66 4.13 -7.03 21.63
CA THR A 66 5.57 -6.90 21.83
C THR A 66 6.25 -7.73 20.76
N SER A 67 7.24 -7.17 20.05
CA SER A 67 8.00 -7.93 19.07
C SER A 67 8.81 -9.05 19.72
N PRO A 68 9.25 -10.08 18.98
CA PRO A 68 10.13 -11.11 19.51
C PRO A 68 11.43 -10.56 20.11
N GLY A 69 11.96 -9.46 19.59
CA GLY A 69 13.11 -8.74 20.14
C GLY A 69 12.80 -7.85 21.35
N GLY A 70 11.57 -7.92 21.88
CA GLY A 70 11.16 -7.25 23.11
C GLY A 70 10.76 -5.78 22.96
N ALA A 71 10.60 -5.27 21.74
CA ALA A 71 10.16 -3.90 21.51
C ALA A 71 8.63 -3.79 21.42
N PRO A 72 7.99 -2.73 21.98
CA PRO A 72 6.54 -2.59 21.91
C PRO A 72 6.09 -2.20 20.49
N VAL A 73 5.00 -2.80 20.01
CA VAL A 73 4.28 -2.40 18.81
C VAL A 73 3.11 -1.52 19.22
N THR A 74 3.19 -0.25 18.85
CA THR A 74 2.29 0.79 19.37
C THR A 74 1.50 1.43 18.24
N ILE A 75 0.19 1.58 18.44
CA ILE A 75 -0.72 2.32 17.57
C ILE A 75 -1.09 3.64 18.25
N LEU A 76 -0.88 4.75 17.56
CA LEU A 76 -1.33 6.07 17.95
C LEU A 76 -2.76 6.28 17.44
N GLU A 77 -3.70 6.47 18.36
CA GLU A 77 -5.04 6.95 18.07
C GLU A 77 -5.09 8.47 18.18
N ILE A 78 -5.61 9.13 17.13
CA ILE A 78 -5.94 10.55 17.11
C ILE A 78 -7.44 10.67 16.89
N GLY A 79 -8.15 11.38 17.75
CA GLY A 79 -9.60 11.47 17.71
C GLY A 79 -10.30 10.62 18.78
N LYS A 80 -9.61 10.20 19.85
CA LYS A 80 -10.17 9.34 20.91
C LYS A 80 -11.44 9.87 21.58
N ASN A 81 -11.65 11.18 21.54
CA ASN A 81 -12.84 11.82 22.11
C ASN A 81 -14.01 11.88 21.12
N LEU A 82 -13.87 11.39 19.92
CA LEU A 82 -14.92 11.30 18.94
C LEU A 82 -15.65 9.95 19.11
N GLU A 83 -16.97 10.02 19.06
CA GLU A 83 -17.84 8.84 19.06
C GLU A 83 -18.56 8.78 17.73
N ASP A 84 -18.91 7.58 17.27
CA ASP A 84 -19.72 7.33 16.07
C ASP A 84 -19.22 8.08 14.82
N VAL A 85 -17.90 8.08 14.59
CA VAL A 85 -17.28 8.66 13.40
C VAL A 85 -16.39 7.63 12.71
N PRO A 86 -16.25 7.70 11.38
CA PRO A 86 -15.37 6.80 10.64
C PRO A 86 -13.91 6.98 11.05
N ALA A 87 -13.15 5.90 10.94
CA ALA A 87 -11.73 5.88 11.19
C ALA A 87 -10.92 5.55 9.93
N VAL A 88 -9.71 6.08 9.88
CA VAL A 88 -8.67 5.72 8.91
C VAL A 88 -7.55 5.00 9.63
N PHE A 89 -7.20 3.81 9.17
CA PHE A 89 -6.03 3.08 9.67
C PHE A 89 -4.83 3.32 8.76
N VAL A 90 -3.69 3.64 9.35
CA VAL A 90 -2.42 3.87 8.64
C VAL A 90 -1.38 2.91 9.16
N GLY A 91 -0.90 2.01 8.30
CA GLY A 91 0.23 1.14 8.58
C GLY A 91 1.46 1.59 7.79
N ALA A 92 2.63 1.63 8.41
CA ALA A 92 3.85 2.05 7.74
C ALA A 92 4.99 1.08 8.01
N ASN A 93 5.84 0.84 7.00
CA ASN A 93 7.07 0.09 7.15
C ASN A 93 6.88 -1.32 7.76
N PHE A 94 5.92 -2.08 7.22
CA PHE A 94 5.72 -3.47 7.67
C PHE A 94 6.95 -4.34 7.42
N GLU A 95 7.68 -4.08 6.34
CA GLU A 95 8.94 -4.77 6.04
C GLU A 95 10.08 -4.42 7.03
N GLY A 96 9.95 -3.30 7.77
CA GLY A 96 10.99 -2.81 8.68
C GLY A 96 12.18 -2.12 7.98
N ASN A 97 12.45 -2.44 6.73
CA ASN A 97 13.60 -1.92 5.97
C ASN A 97 13.26 -0.75 5.03
N VAL A 98 12.18 -0.02 5.30
CA VAL A 98 11.78 1.20 4.61
C VAL A 98 11.66 2.37 5.59
N PRO A 99 12.78 2.86 6.17
CA PRO A 99 12.77 3.89 7.22
C PRO A 99 11.97 5.14 6.86
N LEU A 100 11.97 5.54 5.58
CA LEU A 100 11.21 6.69 5.10
C LEU A 100 9.69 6.53 5.32
N ALA A 101 9.16 5.32 5.31
CA ALA A 101 7.74 5.08 5.57
C ALA A 101 7.38 5.36 7.05
N THR A 102 8.26 4.99 7.97
CA THR A 102 8.14 5.33 9.41
C THR A 102 8.13 6.85 9.60
N GLU A 103 9.09 7.56 8.99
CA GLU A 103 9.14 9.02 9.06
C GLU A 103 7.87 9.65 8.45
N GLY A 104 7.38 9.10 7.34
CA GLY A 104 6.13 9.54 6.72
C GLY A 104 4.92 9.40 7.63
N ALA A 105 4.82 8.30 8.37
CA ALA A 105 3.71 8.09 9.32
C ALA A 105 3.77 9.05 10.51
N LEU A 106 4.96 9.29 11.06
CA LEU A 106 5.17 10.27 12.14
C LEU A 106 4.87 11.70 11.65
N TYR A 107 5.28 12.02 10.42
CA TYR A 107 4.99 13.30 9.79
C TYR A 107 3.48 13.50 9.60
N LEU A 108 2.78 12.47 9.11
CA LEU A 108 1.32 12.50 8.98
C LEU A 108 0.63 12.71 10.34
N ALA A 109 1.08 12.01 11.38
CA ALA A 109 0.56 12.18 12.74
C ALA A 109 0.74 13.63 13.24
N GLN A 110 1.91 14.22 13.01
CA GLN A 110 2.15 15.62 13.36
C GLN A 110 1.24 16.57 12.57
N MET A 111 1.08 16.36 11.26
CA MET A 111 0.16 17.17 10.42
C MET A 111 -1.28 17.11 10.91
N LEU A 112 -1.75 15.94 11.32
CA LEU A 112 -3.11 15.76 11.86
C LEU A 112 -3.30 16.51 13.18
N LEU A 113 -2.29 16.54 14.02
CA LEU A 113 -2.33 17.25 15.31
C LEU A 113 -2.16 18.76 15.18
N ASP A 114 -1.46 19.22 14.13
CA ASP A 114 -1.29 20.63 13.84
C ASP A 114 -2.54 21.25 13.18
N SER A 115 -3.45 20.43 12.65
CA SER A 115 -4.68 20.88 11.99
C SER A 115 -5.90 20.11 12.47
N SER A 116 -6.83 20.80 13.13
CA SER A 116 -8.10 20.18 13.58
C SER A 116 -9.02 19.77 12.42
N LYS A 117 -8.78 20.25 11.20
CA LYS A 117 -9.67 20.01 10.04
C LYS A 117 -9.98 18.53 9.83
N TYR A 118 -8.96 17.68 9.91
CA TYR A 118 -9.09 16.24 9.62
C TYR A 118 -9.33 15.37 10.86
N THR A 119 -9.36 15.99 12.04
CA THR A 119 -9.55 15.30 13.32
C THR A 119 -10.84 15.70 14.03
N GLN A 120 -11.73 16.44 13.37
CA GLN A 120 -13.06 16.79 13.87
C GLN A 120 -14.13 15.76 13.50
N HIS A 121 -13.92 15.01 12.41
CA HIS A 121 -14.90 14.10 11.82
C HIS A 121 -14.35 12.71 11.54
N LEU A 122 -13.06 12.50 11.78
CA LEU A 122 -12.35 11.26 11.51
C LEU A 122 -11.45 10.90 12.68
N LYS A 123 -11.45 9.63 13.04
CA LYS A 123 -10.41 9.02 13.87
C LYS A 123 -9.28 8.55 12.99
N TRP A 124 -8.08 8.49 13.56
CA TRP A 124 -6.91 7.98 12.90
C TRP A 124 -6.20 6.99 13.82
N TYR A 125 -5.91 5.81 13.31
CA TYR A 125 -5.10 4.79 13.96
C TYR A 125 -3.80 4.64 13.17
N ILE A 126 -2.66 4.98 13.76
CA ILE A 126 -1.38 5.04 13.06
C ILE A 126 -0.38 4.09 13.73
N VAL A 127 0.04 3.05 13.03
CA VAL A 127 1.20 2.23 13.40
C VAL A 127 2.38 2.64 12.54
N ALA A 128 3.31 3.40 13.13
CA ALA A 128 4.46 3.96 12.39
C ALA A 128 5.60 2.95 12.23
N GLN A 129 5.70 1.96 13.11
CA GLN A 129 6.78 0.99 13.12
C GLN A 129 6.27 -0.37 13.63
N PRO A 130 5.55 -1.12 12.76
CA PRO A 130 5.02 -2.43 13.11
C PRO A 130 6.10 -3.50 13.25
N ASN A 131 7.25 -3.37 12.57
CA ASN A 131 8.41 -4.26 12.66
C ASN A 131 9.61 -3.52 13.29
N PRO A 132 9.61 -3.31 14.61
CA PRO A 132 10.71 -2.60 15.27
C PRO A 132 12.01 -3.39 15.26
N ASP A 133 11.97 -4.72 15.19
CA ASP A 133 13.15 -5.57 15.19
C ASP A 133 13.94 -5.39 13.88
N ALA A 134 13.30 -5.56 12.72
CA ALA A 134 13.95 -5.31 11.43
C ALA A 134 14.38 -3.84 11.28
N SER A 135 13.62 -2.89 11.84
CA SER A 135 13.98 -1.47 11.76
C SER A 135 15.28 -1.12 12.49
N LYS A 136 15.76 -1.95 13.42
CA LYS A 136 17.06 -1.75 14.10
C LYS A 136 18.23 -1.92 13.14
N ASP A 137 18.11 -2.75 12.11
CA ASP A 137 19.20 -3.06 11.17
C ASP A 137 19.75 -1.80 10.47
N TYR A 138 18.88 -0.86 10.08
CA TYR A 138 19.34 0.41 9.46
C TYR A 138 20.28 1.21 10.35
N PHE A 139 20.15 1.08 11.68
CA PHE A 139 20.95 1.77 12.70
C PHE A 139 22.05 0.89 13.29
N ALA A 140 22.14 -0.36 12.88
CA ALA A 140 23.15 -1.29 13.35
C ALA A 140 24.56 -0.92 12.85
N ARG A 141 25.57 -1.44 13.53
CA ARG A 141 26.96 -1.27 13.11
C ARG A 141 27.24 -1.96 11.78
N VAL A 142 26.66 -3.15 11.59
CA VAL A 142 26.65 -3.88 10.32
C VAL A 142 25.20 -3.87 9.82
N LYS A 143 24.99 -3.45 8.60
CA LYS A 143 23.69 -3.32 7.97
C LYS A 143 23.49 -4.44 6.96
N THR A 144 22.41 -5.18 7.12
CA THR A 144 22.09 -6.30 6.22
C THR A 144 21.02 -5.94 5.19
N GLY A 145 20.18 -4.92 5.47
CA GLY A 145 18.98 -4.62 4.67
C GLY A 145 17.83 -5.59 4.94
N SER A 146 17.94 -6.44 5.97
CA SER A 146 16.95 -7.46 6.32
C SER A 146 15.58 -6.87 6.64
N SER A 147 14.54 -7.62 6.27
CA SER A 147 13.14 -7.36 6.65
C SER A 147 12.63 -8.29 7.77
N LEU A 148 13.49 -9.12 8.32
CA LEU A 148 13.13 -10.16 9.29
C LEU A 148 13.05 -9.57 10.69
N ASN A 149 12.00 -9.94 11.44
CA ASN A 149 11.95 -9.71 12.88
C ASN A 149 12.79 -10.74 13.62
N GLN A 150 12.86 -10.70 14.96
CA GLN A 150 13.61 -11.64 15.76
C GLN A 150 12.77 -12.87 16.19
N PHE A 151 11.82 -13.29 15.37
CA PHE A 151 11.05 -14.50 15.63
C PHE A 151 11.94 -15.72 15.46
N VAL A 152 11.94 -16.59 16.47
CA VAL A 152 12.75 -17.80 16.43
C VAL A 152 12.06 -18.83 15.54
N ILE A 153 12.67 -19.11 14.39
CA ILE A 153 12.19 -20.08 13.41
C ILE A 153 13.39 -20.79 12.81
N ASN A 154 13.27 -22.07 12.59
CA ASN A 154 14.25 -22.85 11.83
C ASN A 154 13.92 -22.67 10.34
N ASN A 155 14.76 -21.94 9.60
CA ASN A 155 14.49 -21.50 8.22
C ASN A 155 14.88 -22.54 7.18
N ASP A 156 15.85 -23.39 7.48
CA ASP A 156 16.44 -24.39 6.60
C ASP A 156 15.91 -25.80 6.88
N ALA A 157 15.24 -25.99 8.03
CA ALA A 157 14.67 -27.25 8.50
C ALA A 157 15.74 -28.31 8.91
N ASP A 158 16.87 -27.85 9.41
CA ASP A 158 17.88 -28.66 10.03
C ASP A 158 17.64 -28.89 11.55
N GLU A 159 18.65 -29.26 12.36
CA GLU A 159 18.54 -29.54 13.80
C GLU A 159 18.85 -28.30 14.67
N ALA A 160 19.37 -27.20 14.09
CA ALA A 160 19.82 -26.01 14.82
C ALA A 160 18.94 -24.78 14.53
N ILE A 161 19.28 -23.61 15.05
CA ILE A 161 18.53 -22.36 14.87
C ILE A 161 19.49 -21.19 15.04
N ASN A 162 19.54 -20.28 14.09
CA ASN A 162 20.37 -19.07 14.07
C ASN A 162 21.89 -19.39 14.16
N GLU A 163 22.35 -20.37 13.47
CA GLU A 163 23.76 -20.82 13.48
C GLU A 163 24.62 -20.10 12.47
N ASP A 164 24.05 -19.58 11.37
CA ASP A 164 24.77 -18.84 10.37
C ASP A 164 24.56 -17.34 10.50
N GLY A 165 25.28 -16.76 11.44
CA GLY A 165 25.19 -15.34 11.80
C GLY A 165 25.78 -14.43 10.72
N THR A 166 25.62 -13.11 10.96
CA THR A 166 26.04 -12.07 10.01
C THR A 166 27.56 -11.83 10.08
N ASP A 167 28.29 -12.16 9.03
CA ASP A 167 29.72 -11.95 8.87
C ASP A 167 30.03 -10.88 7.85
N ASP A 168 30.55 -9.74 8.31
CA ASP A 168 31.07 -8.64 7.51
C ASP A 168 32.55 -8.92 7.19
N LEU A 169 32.80 -9.54 6.05
CA LEU A 169 34.12 -10.07 5.68
C LEU A 169 35.14 -8.97 5.36
N ASN A 170 34.67 -7.85 4.83
CA ASN A 170 35.54 -6.74 4.44
C ASN A 170 35.62 -5.65 5.52
N GLY A 171 34.79 -5.71 6.58
CA GLY A 171 34.77 -4.80 7.72
C GLY A 171 34.24 -3.40 7.42
N ASP A 172 33.43 -3.24 6.35
CA ASP A 172 32.90 -1.94 5.94
C ASP A 172 31.58 -1.55 6.63
N GLY A 173 30.98 -2.47 7.40
CA GLY A 173 29.74 -2.28 8.12
C GLY A 173 28.49 -2.51 7.27
N MET A 174 28.61 -3.21 6.17
CA MET A 174 27.51 -3.59 5.30
C MET A 174 27.63 -5.05 4.86
N ILE A 175 26.54 -5.76 4.75
CA ILE A 175 26.50 -7.04 4.07
C ILE A 175 26.10 -6.78 2.62
N THR A 176 26.99 -7.16 1.71
CA THR A 176 26.80 -6.98 0.27
C THR A 176 26.80 -8.35 -0.43
N GLN A 177 27.38 -8.44 -1.59
CA GLN A 177 27.53 -9.69 -2.33
C GLN A 177 28.97 -10.18 -2.26
N MET A 178 29.13 -11.50 -2.31
CA MET A 178 30.38 -12.18 -2.46
C MET A 178 30.38 -12.95 -3.77
N ARG A 179 31.43 -12.77 -4.61
CA ARG A 179 31.60 -13.55 -5.82
C ARG A 179 32.86 -14.39 -5.77
N VAL A 180 32.71 -15.63 -6.18
CA VAL A 180 33.78 -16.66 -6.13
C VAL A 180 34.04 -17.19 -7.53
N LYS A 181 35.30 -17.25 -7.95
CA LYS A 181 35.65 -17.90 -9.22
C LYS A 181 35.38 -19.41 -9.15
N ASP A 182 34.53 -19.87 -10.05
CA ASP A 182 34.14 -21.29 -10.10
C ASP A 182 33.91 -21.73 -11.56
N LEU A 183 34.34 -22.95 -11.87
CA LEU A 183 34.15 -23.53 -13.21
C LEU A 183 32.67 -23.78 -13.53
N GLU A 184 31.81 -23.91 -12.53
CA GLU A 184 30.36 -24.02 -12.64
C GLU A 184 29.64 -22.65 -12.45
N GLY A 185 30.41 -21.57 -12.46
CA GLY A 185 29.89 -20.21 -12.32
C GLY A 185 28.80 -19.92 -13.34
N GLN A 186 27.87 -19.07 -12.95
CA GLN A 186 26.76 -18.66 -13.79
C GLN A 186 26.86 -17.20 -14.23
N TYR A 187 27.76 -16.44 -13.62
CA TYR A 187 27.90 -14.98 -13.83
C TYR A 187 29.24 -14.65 -14.47
N ILE A 188 29.24 -13.54 -15.22
CA ILE A 188 30.43 -12.90 -15.80
C ILE A 188 30.43 -11.44 -15.39
N VAL A 189 31.59 -10.81 -15.34
CA VAL A 189 31.69 -9.35 -15.18
C VAL A 189 31.10 -8.68 -16.42
N SER A 190 30.16 -7.78 -16.20
CA SER A 190 29.51 -7.10 -17.30
C SER A 190 30.50 -6.30 -18.14
N LYS A 191 30.41 -6.45 -19.45
CA LYS A 191 31.20 -5.67 -20.41
C LYS A 191 30.78 -4.18 -20.43
N LYS A 192 29.62 -3.86 -19.85
CA LYS A 192 29.00 -2.54 -19.85
C LYS A 192 29.47 -1.68 -18.68
N ASP A 193 29.61 -2.29 -17.50
CA ASP A 193 30.17 -1.69 -16.28
C ASP A 193 30.74 -2.80 -15.39
N ALA A 194 32.00 -2.74 -15.07
CA ALA A 194 32.70 -3.78 -14.31
C ALA A 194 32.20 -3.97 -12.86
N ARG A 195 31.37 -3.06 -12.38
CA ARG A 195 30.69 -3.19 -11.08
C ARG A 195 29.59 -4.26 -11.12
N ILE A 196 28.97 -4.48 -12.29
CA ILE A 196 27.80 -5.36 -12.45
C ILE A 196 28.21 -6.73 -12.90
N LEU A 197 27.43 -7.71 -12.49
CA LEU A 197 27.52 -9.10 -12.94
C LEU A 197 26.33 -9.41 -13.85
N ASP A 198 26.64 -9.83 -15.08
CA ASP A 198 25.63 -10.35 -16.01
C ASP A 198 25.56 -11.87 -15.89
N GLN A 199 24.37 -12.44 -16.00
CA GLN A 199 24.23 -13.88 -16.12
C GLN A 199 24.78 -14.33 -17.50
N ALA A 200 25.66 -15.31 -17.55
CA ALA A 200 26.25 -15.80 -18.79
C ALA A 200 25.19 -16.39 -19.74
N ASP A 201 25.12 -15.88 -20.94
CA ASP A 201 24.19 -16.36 -21.96
C ASP A 201 24.77 -17.59 -22.70
N LYS A 202 24.35 -18.78 -22.25
CA LYS A 202 24.76 -20.05 -22.85
C LYS A 202 24.36 -20.16 -24.34
N SER A 203 23.30 -19.46 -24.78
CA SER A 203 22.88 -19.47 -26.17
C SER A 203 23.85 -18.74 -27.08
N LYS A 204 24.61 -17.78 -26.53
CA LYS A 204 25.70 -17.07 -27.22
C LYS A 204 27.08 -17.71 -27.03
N GLY A 205 27.15 -18.88 -26.38
CA GLY A 205 28.40 -19.58 -26.08
C GLY A 205 29.19 -18.96 -24.93
N GLU A 206 28.58 -18.10 -24.12
CA GLU A 206 29.24 -17.54 -22.95
C GLU A 206 29.32 -18.60 -21.83
N ARG A 207 30.43 -18.62 -21.12
CA ARG A 207 30.69 -19.44 -19.96
C ARG A 207 30.77 -18.54 -18.74
N GLY A 208 30.00 -18.85 -17.69
CA GLY A 208 30.11 -18.15 -16.43
C GLY A 208 31.47 -18.41 -15.75
N GLU A 209 31.91 -17.42 -15.01
CA GLU A 209 33.20 -17.42 -14.31
C GLU A 209 33.03 -17.35 -12.80
N TYR A 210 31.86 -16.89 -12.33
CA TYR A 210 31.59 -16.64 -10.92
C TYR A 210 30.30 -17.30 -10.45
N LYS A 211 30.32 -17.85 -9.23
CA LYS A 211 29.16 -18.02 -8.37
C LYS A 211 29.01 -16.74 -7.51
N VAL A 212 27.80 -16.41 -7.14
CA VAL A 212 27.46 -15.22 -6.33
C VAL A 212 26.64 -15.65 -5.15
N TYR A 213 27.03 -15.17 -3.98
CA TYR A 213 26.43 -15.46 -2.70
C TYR A 213 26.16 -14.16 -1.93
N SER A 214 25.43 -14.20 -0.82
CA SER A 214 25.51 -13.18 0.22
C SER A 214 26.93 -13.13 0.76
N GLU A 215 27.40 -11.96 1.16
CA GLU A 215 28.68 -11.82 1.87
C GLU A 215 28.56 -12.50 3.23
N GLY A 216 29.42 -13.47 3.53
CA GLY A 216 29.41 -14.17 4.80
C GLY A 216 30.25 -15.43 4.81
N ILE A 217 30.18 -16.14 5.92
CA ILE A 217 30.78 -17.48 6.16
C ILE A 217 29.62 -18.45 6.24
N ASP A 218 29.78 -19.59 5.63
CA ASP A 218 28.92 -20.78 5.78
C ASP A 218 29.34 -21.49 7.08
N ASN A 219 28.65 -21.22 8.18
CA ASN A 219 29.06 -21.65 9.50
C ASN A 219 28.56 -23.07 9.84
N ASP A 220 27.49 -23.52 9.19
CA ASP A 220 26.88 -24.85 9.37
C ASP A 220 27.20 -25.83 8.23
N LEU A 221 27.80 -25.35 7.14
CA LEU A 221 28.26 -26.14 5.99
C LEU A 221 27.11 -26.63 5.09
N ASP A 222 26.03 -25.90 4.96
CA ASP A 222 24.93 -26.22 4.08
C ASP A 222 25.11 -25.67 2.64
N GLY A 223 26.02 -24.72 2.45
CA GLY A 223 26.38 -24.12 1.16
C GLY A 223 25.74 -22.75 0.90
N GLU A 224 24.96 -22.22 1.81
CA GLU A 224 24.46 -20.86 1.83
C GLU A 224 25.35 -20.01 2.76
N TYR A 225 25.13 -18.70 2.81
CA TYR A 225 26.00 -17.77 3.53
C TYR A 225 25.20 -16.66 4.18
N ASN A 226 25.32 -16.45 5.49
CA ASN A 226 24.56 -15.47 6.27
C ASN A 226 23.03 -15.60 6.09
N GLU A 227 22.50 -16.81 5.89
CA GLU A 227 21.07 -16.99 5.59
C GLU A 227 20.24 -17.26 6.83
N ASP A 228 20.81 -17.80 7.92
CA ASP A 228 20.12 -18.12 9.17
C ASP A 228 20.62 -17.27 10.35
N GLY A 229 20.51 -15.94 10.18
CA GLY A 229 20.78 -14.99 11.23
C GLY A 229 19.69 -14.95 12.29
N ILE A 230 19.83 -14.03 13.28
CA ILE A 230 18.77 -13.82 14.29
C ILE A 230 17.53 -13.28 13.63
N GLY A 231 16.49 -14.11 13.56
CA GLY A 231 15.19 -13.72 13.07
C GLY A 231 14.73 -14.51 11.87
N GLY A 232 13.44 -14.49 11.60
CA GLY A 232 12.90 -15.36 10.59
C GLY A 232 11.64 -14.88 9.89
N ILE A 233 10.90 -13.89 10.41
CA ILE A 233 9.62 -13.50 9.79
C ILE A 233 9.66 -12.07 9.27
N ASN A 234 9.36 -11.93 7.98
CA ASN A 234 9.06 -10.68 7.32
C ASN A 234 7.57 -10.36 7.49
N ILE A 235 7.20 -9.54 8.45
CA ILE A 235 5.79 -9.25 8.71
C ILE A 235 5.08 -8.50 7.56
N GLY A 236 5.82 -7.97 6.61
CA GLY A 236 5.27 -7.37 5.39
C GLY A 236 4.58 -8.34 4.44
N ILE A 237 4.72 -9.67 4.66
CA ILE A 237 4.14 -10.72 3.83
C ILE A 237 3.36 -11.78 4.64
N THR A 238 2.99 -11.47 5.89
CA THR A 238 2.36 -12.45 6.81
C THR A 238 0.86 -12.30 6.96
N PHE A 239 0.24 -11.38 6.22
CA PHE A 239 -1.23 -11.21 6.26
C PHE A 239 -1.95 -12.26 5.43
N PRO A 240 -3.23 -12.57 5.74
CA PRO A 240 -3.94 -13.74 5.20
C PRO A 240 -4.11 -13.78 3.69
N HIS A 241 -4.14 -12.61 2.99
CA HIS A 241 -4.43 -12.61 1.57
C HIS A 241 -3.25 -13.10 0.75
N LEU A 242 -3.41 -14.26 0.08
CA LEU A 242 -2.35 -14.92 -0.68
C LEU A 242 -1.10 -15.15 0.17
N PHE A 243 -1.28 -15.62 1.40
CA PHE A 243 -0.16 -15.95 2.27
C PHE A 243 0.83 -16.86 1.55
N PRO A 244 2.12 -16.50 1.44
CA PRO A 244 3.08 -17.21 0.62
C PRO A 244 3.69 -18.42 1.36
N TYR A 245 2.95 -19.50 1.50
CA TYR A 245 3.32 -20.72 2.24
C TYR A 245 4.68 -21.34 1.88
N THR A 246 5.20 -21.05 0.70
CA THR A 246 6.49 -21.59 0.23
C THR A 246 7.65 -20.62 0.43
N ASN A 247 7.38 -19.43 0.97
CA ASN A 247 8.41 -18.45 1.28
C ASN A 247 8.86 -18.66 2.73
N LYS A 248 10.12 -19.01 2.94
CA LYS A 248 10.73 -19.23 4.26
C LYS A 248 10.53 -18.03 5.19
N GLU A 249 10.61 -16.80 4.66
CA GLU A 249 10.43 -15.55 5.43
C GLU A 249 8.98 -15.27 5.90
N ALA A 250 7.99 -15.99 5.41
CA ALA A 250 6.60 -15.73 5.78
C ALA A 250 6.18 -16.39 7.11
N GLY A 251 6.97 -17.35 7.61
CA GLY A 251 6.59 -18.21 8.71
C GLY A 251 5.66 -19.37 8.25
N HIS A 252 5.13 -20.12 9.20
CA HIS A 252 4.35 -21.34 8.90
C HIS A 252 2.89 -21.06 8.57
N TYR A 253 2.31 -19.99 9.13
CA TYR A 253 0.92 -19.59 8.88
C TYR A 253 0.70 -18.08 9.09
N SER A 254 -0.31 -17.57 8.44
CA SER A 254 -0.65 -16.16 8.54
C SER A 254 -0.97 -15.73 9.98
N GLY A 255 -0.37 -14.63 10.41
CA GLY A 255 -0.57 -14.10 11.76
C GLY A 255 0.22 -14.83 12.86
N GLU A 256 1.20 -15.66 12.51
CA GLU A 256 2.09 -16.32 13.47
C GLU A 256 2.91 -15.30 14.27
N SER A 257 3.40 -14.26 13.60
CA SER A 257 4.13 -13.20 14.25
C SER A 257 3.25 -12.42 15.23
N PRO A 258 3.71 -12.16 16.47
CA PRO A 258 2.97 -11.39 17.46
C PRO A 258 2.55 -10.00 16.97
N GLU A 259 3.38 -9.36 16.15
CA GLU A 259 3.12 -8.04 15.57
C GLU A 259 1.92 -8.10 14.63
N THR A 260 1.92 -9.03 13.68
CA THR A 260 0.82 -9.22 12.73
C THR A 260 -0.47 -9.58 13.45
N TYR A 261 -0.41 -10.52 14.40
CA TYR A 261 -1.55 -10.93 15.18
C TYR A 261 -2.16 -9.77 15.99
N GLY A 262 -1.31 -9.00 16.69
CA GLY A 262 -1.74 -7.86 17.49
C GLY A 262 -2.41 -6.77 16.66
N ILE A 263 -1.85 -6.46 15.48
CA ILE A 263 -2.42 -5.47 14.56
C ILE A 263 -3.75 -5.96 13.98
N MET A 264 -3.84 -7.21 13.53
CA MET A 264 -5.08 -7.78 13.02
C MET A 264 -6.19 -7.77 14.09
N ARG A 265 -5.87 -8.20 15.31
CA ARG A 265 -6.82 -8.19 16.43
C ARG A 265 -7.30 -6.78 16.73
N PHE A 266 -6.39 -5.80 16.76
CA PHE A 266 -6.75 -4.40 16.97
C PHE A 266 -7.75 -3.90 15.92
N ILE A 267 -7.54 -4.26 14.66
CA ILE A 267 -8.43 -3.88 13.54
C ILE A 267 -9.79 -4.59 13.65
N PHE A 268 -9.83 -5.88 13.98
CA PHE A 268 -11.09 -6.62 14.12
C PHE A 268 -11.97 -6.08 15.25
N ASP A 269 -11.37 -5.53 16.31
CA ASP A 269 -12.10 -4.93 17.43
C ASP A 269 -12.63 -3.51 17.09
N ARG A 270 -12.37 -2.98 15.87
CA ARG A 270 -12.70 -1.61 15.46
C ARG A 270 -13.47 -1.55 14.15
N PRO A 271 -14.80 -1.75 14.23
CA PRO A 271 -15.67 -1.71 13.05
C PRO A 271 -15.78 -0.32 12.43
N ASP A 272 -15.33 0.74 13.10
CA ASP A 272 -15.29 2.12 12.63
C ASP A 272 -14.22 2.37 11.55
N ILE A 273 -13.29 1.44 11.31
CA ILE A 273 -12.29 1.57 10.25
C ILE A 273 -12.96 1.51 8.88
N ALA A 274 -13.01 2.66 8.22
CA ALA A 274 -13.67 2.86 6.92
C ALA A 274 -12.70 2.88 5.72
N MET A 275 -11.40 3.06 5.98
CA MET A 275 -10.36 3.18 4.96
C MET A 275 -9.01 2.81 5.56
N VAL A 276 -8.12 2.28 4.71
CA VAL A 276 -6.77 1.90 5.10
C VAL A 276 -5.74 2.57 4.20
N TYR A 277 -4.64 3.04 4.81
CA TYR A 277 -3.44 3.48 4.11
C TYR A 277 -2.24 2.64 4.49
N THR A 278 -1.38 2.35 3.51
CA THR A 278 -0.08 1.72 3.73
C THR A 278 1.03 2.62 3.20
N LEU A 279 1.99 2.97 4.05
CA LEU A 279 3.23 3.62 3.63
C LEU A 279 4.33 2.56 3.56
N GLY A 280 4.84 2.29 2.36
CA GLY A 280 5.79 1.19 2.14
C GLY A 280 6.32 1.17 0.71
N THR A 281 6.38 -0.02 0.13
CA THR A 281 6.98 -0.22 -1.21
C THR A 281 5.96 -0.15 -2.35
N SER A 282 4.69 -0.48 -2.12
CA SER A 282 3.63 -0.37 -3.14
C SER A 282 3.05 1.05 -3.23
N ASN A 283 2.39 1.38 -4.35
CA ASN A 283 1.79 2.72 -4.53
C ASN A 283 0.47 2.66 -5.29
N PHE A 284 -0.62 2.29 -4.61
CA PHE A 284 -1.97 2.26 -5.18
C PHE A 284 -2.57 3.65 -5.42
N CYS A 285 -1.99 4.69 -4.82
CA CYS A 285 -2.34 6.07 -5.16
C CYS A 285 -1.88 6.43 -6.58
N LEU A 286 -0.74 5.90 -7.04
CA LEU A 286 -0.16 6.22 -8.35
C LEU A 286 -0.59 5.24 -9.44
N VAL A 287 -0.61 3.94 -9.12
CA VAL A 287 -1.00 2.85 -10.01
C VAL A 287 -2.04 1.99 -9.32
N PRO A 288 -3.27 1.94 -9.83
CA PRO A 288 -4.32 1.10 -9.26
C PRO A 288 -3.85 -0.35 -9.08
N PRO A 289 -4.38 -1.08 -8.09
CA PRO A 289 -4.07 -2.50 -7.93
C PRO A 289 -4.23 -3.23 -9.25
N LYS A 290 -3.26 -4.06 -9.60
CA LYS A 290 -3.32 -4.89 -10.81
C LYS A 290 -3.82 -6.28 -10.45
N GLY A 291 -4.71 -6.80 -11.28
CA GLY A 291 -5.04 -8.20 -11.32
C GLY A 291 -4.25 -8.96 -12.39
N GLY A 292 -4.69 -10.14 -12.72
CA GLY A 292 -4.09 -10.99 -13.77
C GLY A 292 -3.33 -12.19 -13.23
N ARG A 293 -3.36 -12.43 -11.92
CA ARG A 293 -2.88 -13.68 -11.33
C ARG A 293 -3.92 -14.79 -11.53
N LYS A 294 -3.44 -16.02 -11.65
CA LYS A 294 -4.29 -17.21 -11.57
C LYS A 294 -4.50 -17.52 -10.08
N GLY A 295 -5.75 -17.73 -9.65
CA GLY A 295 -6.03 -18.26 -8.31
C GLY A 295 -5.53 -19.71 -8.19
N ASP A 296 -5.14 -20.11 -6.97
CA ASP A 296 -4.70 -21.49 -6.66
C ASP A 296 -5.89 -22.46 -6.53
N ALA A 297 -6.80 -22.44 -7.49
CA ALA A 297 -7.89 -23.42 -7.52
C ALA A 297 -7.40 -24.74 -8.08
N ASN A 298 -7.81 -25.86 -7.48
CA ASN A 298 -7.61 -27.17 -8.11
C ASN A 298 -8.45 -27.23 -9.38
N LEU A 299 -7.82 -26.93 -10.52
CA LEU A 299 -8.44 -26.85 -11.82
C LEU A 299 -8.69 -28.24 -12.47
N GLU A 300 -8.19 -29.29 -11.84
CA GLU A 300 -8.40 -30.68 -12.30
C GLU A 300 -9.66 -31.31 -11.70
N SER A 301 -10.19 -30.72 -10.62
CA SER A 301 -11.37 -31.25 -9.92
C SER A 301 -12.27 -30.13 -9.43
N ILE A 302 -13.01 -29.52 -10.35
CA ILE A 302 -13.89 -28.36 -10.08
C ILE A 302 -15.28 -28.83 -9.67
N LYS A 303 -15.71 -28.45 -8.49
CA LYS A 303 -17.10 -28.62 -8.03
C LYS A 303 -17.90 -27.36 -8.34
N ILE A 304 -18.86 -27.48 -9.25
CA ILE A 304 -19.69 -26.33 -9.65
C ILE A 304 -20.71 -26.00 -8.56
N PRO A 305 -20.77 -24.74 -8.08
CA PRO A 305 -21.73 -24.32 -7.06
C PRO A 305 -23.19 -24.57 -7.51
N ALA A 306 -24.05 -25.01 -6.59
CA ALA A 306 -25.44 -25.41 -6.87
C ALA A 306 -26.27 -24.30 -7.57
N ARG A 307 -25.93 -23.02 -7.33
CA ARG A 307 -26.59 -21.87 -7.98
C ARG A 307 -26.44 -21.89 -9.51
N TYR A 308 -25.29 -22.36 -10.00
CA TYR A 308 -25.01 -22.44 -11.44
C TYR A 308 -25.54 -23.72 -12.08
N GLY A 309 -25.70 -24.80 -11.30
CA GLY A 309 -26.27 -26.04 -11.80
C GLY A 309 -27.66 -25.86 -12.42
N ARG A 310 -28.51 -25.03 -11.80
CA ARG A 310 -29.85 -24.71 -12.33
C ARG A 310 -29.81 -23.82 -13.55
N ILE A 311 -28.86 -22.84 -13.59
CA ILE A 311 -28.76 -21.87 -14.67
C ILE A 311 -28.22 -22.54 -15.94
N PHE A 312 -27.25 -23.43 -15.78
CA PHE A 312 -26.53 -24.05 -16.90
C PHE A 312 -26.95 -25.48 -17.21
N GLY A 313 -27.86 -26.06 -16.40
CA GLY A 313 -28.29 -27.46 -16.56
C GLY A 313 -27.19 -28.47 -16.27
N ILE A 314 -26.29 -28.15 -15.33
CA ILE A 314 -25.08 -28.92 -15.01
C ILE A 314 -25.35 -29.78 -13.75
N ASP A 315 -24.85 -31.01 -13.76
CA ASP A 315 -24.97 -31.93 -12.61
C ASP A 315 -23.94 -31.50 -11.52
N VAL A 316 -24.43 -30.80 -10.50
CA VAL A 316 -23.60 -30.28 -9.40
C VAL A 316 -23.09 -31.35 -8.42
N SER A 317 -23.53 -32.62 -8.60
CA SER A 317 -23.03 -33.73 -7.79
C SER A 317 -21.68 -34.26 -8.26
N LYS A 318 -21.28 -33.89 -9.48
CA LYS A 318 -20.00 -34.28 -10.12
C LYS A 318 -18.93 -33.21 -9.97
N THR A 319 -17.69 -33.64 -10.13
CA THR A 319 -16.55 -32.75 -10.36
C THR A 319 -16.21 -32.76 -11.84
N TYR A 320 -15.70 -31.63 -12.33
CA TYR A 320 -15.35 -31.38 -13.72
C TYR A 320 -13.91 -30.92 -13.82
N SER A 321 -13.23 -31.27 -14.89
CA SER A 321 -11.96 -30.63 -15.26
C SER A 321 -12.20 -29.22 -15.78
N MET A 322 -11.15 -28.38 -15.80
CA MET A 322 -11.24 -27.02 -16.36
C MET A 322 -11.68 -27.06 -17.84
N ASP A 323 -11.17 -28.01 -18.61
CA ASP A 323 -11.50 -28.14 -20.02
C ASP A 323 -12.98 -28.47 -20.24
N GLU A 324 -13.54 -29.38 -19.44
CA GLU A 324 -14.97 -29.69 -19.48
C GLU A 324 -15.83 -28.47 -19.14
N VAL A 325 -15.40 -27.70 -18.13
CA VAL A 325 -16.12 -26.47 -17.76
C VAL A 325 -16.02 -25.41 -18.85
N ILE A 326 -14.85 -25.24 -19.48
CA ILE A 326 -14.65 -24.32 -20.63
C ILE A 326 -15.59 -24.70 -21.76
N GLU A 327 -15.71 -25.97 -22.11
CA GLU A 327 -16.61 -26.43 -23.19
C GLU A 327 -18.10 -26.14 -22.84
N ILE A 328 -18.48 -26.34 -21.59
CA ILE A 328 -19.83 -25.98 -21.13
C ILE A 328 -20.09 -24.48 -21.29
N PHE A 329 -19.11 -23.63 -20.94
CA PHE A 329 -19.22 -22.18 -21.03
C PHE A 329 -19.18 -21.68 -22.47
N LYS A 330 -18.35 -22.26 -23.35
CA LYS A 330 -18.27 -21.92 -24.79
C LYS A 330 -19.63 -22.02 -25.47
N SER A 331 -20.44 -23.01 -25.09
CA SER A 331 -21.79 -23.18 -25.63
C SER A 331 -22.79 -22.09 -25.21
N ARG A 332 -22.40 -21.19 -24.26
CA ARG A 332 -23.29 -20.21 -23.64
C ARG A 332 -22.85 -18.77 -23.79
N VAL A 333 -21.66 -18.52 -24.33
CA VAL A 333 -21.15 -17.17 -24.62
C VAL A 333 -21.38 -16.81 -26.10
N PRO A 334 -21.42 -15.52 -26.45
CA PRO A 334 -21.55 -15.10 -27.85
C PRO A 334 -20.45 -15.68 -28.73
N ALA A 335 -20.78 -16.00 -29.97
CA ALA A 335 -19.83 -16.53 -30.96
C ALA A 335 -18.65 -15.57 -31.13
N GLY A 336 -17.41 -16.08 -30.99
CA GLY A 336 -16.18 -15.30 -31.09
C GLY A 336 -15.59 -14.84 -29.79
N MET A 337 -16.25 -15.09 -28.65
CA MET A 337 -15.67 -14.84 -27.32
C MET A 337 -14.80 -16.03 -26.90
N GLU A 338 -13.53 -15.78 -26.62
CA GLU A 338 -12.62 -16.79 -26.08
C GLU A 338 -12.90 -17.01 -24.60
N VAL A 339 -13.22 -18.25 -24.20
CA VAL A 339 -13.43 -18.65 -22.82
C VAL A 339 -12.11 -19.16 -22.26
N THR A 340 -11.49 -18.39 -21.36
CA THR A 340 -10.23 -18.74 -20.72
C THR A 340 -10.43 -19.41 -19.36
N PRO A 341 -9.47 -20.21 -18.87
CA PRO A 341 -9.51 -20.75 -17.52
C PRO A 341 -9.70 -19.70 -16.43
N SER A 342 -9.10 -18.52 -16.59
CA SER A 342 -9.22 -17.40 -15.65
C SER A 342 -10.64 -16.83 -15.61
N MET A 343 -11.33 -16.74 -16.76
CA MET A 343 -12.74 -16.32 -16.80
C MET A 343 -13.64 -17.33 -16.07
N VAL A 344 -13.41 -18.62 -16.31
CA VAL A 344 -14.18 -19.69 -15.67
C VAL A 344 -13.96 -19.69 -14.16
N ALA A 345 -12.70 -19.62 -13.73
CA ALA A 345 -12.35 -19.56 -12.30
C ALA A 345 -12.98 -18.35 -11.61
N GLY A 346 -12.88 -17.17 -12.23
CA GLY A 346 -13.49 -15.93 -11.72
C GLY A 346 -15.01 -16.03 -11.64
N PHE A 347 -15.67 -16.55 -12.68
CA PHE A 347 -17.12 -16.69 -12.74
C PHE A 347 -17.67 -17.70 -11.71
N LEU A 348 -16.98 -18.81 -11.54
CA LEU A 348 -17.37 -19.84 -10.57
C LEU A 348 -16.98 -19.49 -9.12
N GLY A 349 -16.14 -18.45 -8.92
CA GLY A 349 -15.61 -18.07 -7.62
C GLY A 349 -14.64 -19.13 -7.06
N LEU A 350 -13.84 -19.73 -7.94
CA LEU A 350 -12.84 -20.73 -7.57
C LEU A 350 -11.55 -20.06 -7.13
N GLY A 351 -11.01 -20.51 -6.00
CA GLY A 351 -9.75 -20.01 -5.44
C GLY A 351 -9.83 -18.62 -4.82
N ALA A 352 -8.67 -18.09 -4.46
CA ALA A 352 -8.55 -16.74 -3.91
C ALA A 352 -8.92 -15.67 -4.95
N VAL A 353 -9.51 -14.56 -4.51
CA VAL A 353 -9.79 -13.42 -5.36
C VAL A 353 -8.48 -12.65 -5.56
N VAL A 354 -7.91 -12.76 -6.73
CA VAL A 354 -6.61 -12.16 -7.06
C VAL A 354 -6.72 -10.91 -7.93
N ASN A 355 -7.92 -10.58 -8.40
CA ASN A 355 -8.19 -9.40 -9.23
C ASN A 355 -9.09 -8.42 -8.48
N PRO A 356 -8.76 -7.13 -8.43
CA PRO A 356 -9.70 -6.12 -7.96
C PRO A 356 -10.98 -6.16 -8.78
N LEU A 357 -12.12 -5.91 -8.12
CA LEU A 357 -13.41 -5.93 -8.80
C LEU A 357 -13.59 -4.68 -9.67
N ASP A 358 -14.22 -4.84 -10.83
CA ASP A 358 -14.41 -3.75 -11.81
C ASP A 358 -15.12 -2.53 -11.20
N GLY A 359 -16.10 -2.76 -10.30
CA GLY A 359 -16.81 -1.69 -9.60
C GLY A 359 -15.87 -0.81 -8.76
N ASP A 360 -14.85 -1.42 -8.16
CA ASP A 360 -13.86 -0.72 -7.33
C ASP A 360 -12.78 -0.06 -8.20
N MET A 361 -12.43 -0.67 -9.33
CA MET A 361 -11.45 -0.08 -10.25
C MET A 361 -11.85 1.29 -10.79
N VAL A 362 -13.14 1.63 -10.76
CA VAL A 362 -13.63 2.96 -11.16
C VAL A 362 -13.02 4.05 -10.28
N PHE A 363 -13.11 3.91 -8.95
CA PHE A 363 -12.56 4.93 -8.06
C PHE A 363 -11.02 4.86 -7.98
N TYR A 364 -10.40 3.67 -8.04
CA TYR A 364 -8.94 3.57 -8.06
C TYR A 364 -8.33 4.29 -9.27
N LYS A 365 -8.86 4.08 -10.47
CA LYS A 365 -8.41 4.79 -11.69
C LYS A 365 -8.58 6.29 -11.57
N LYS A 366 -9.76 6.73 -11.13
CA LYS A 366 -10.05 8.15 -10.93
C LYS A 366 -9.05 8.81 -9.98
N TYR A 367 -8.84 8.23 -8.79
CA TYR A 367 -7.94 8.82 -7.81
C TYR A 367 -6.48 8.73 -8.20
N SER A 368 -6.07 7.71 -8.96
CA SER A 368 -4.73 7.65 -9.54
C SER A 368 -4.49 8.79 -10.54
N GLU A 369 -5.44 9.08 -11.42
CA GLU A 369 -5.36 10.22 -12.34
C GLU A 369 -5.33 11.56 -11.59
N ASP A 370 -6.19 11.70 -10.58
CA ASP A 370 -6.25 12.91 -9.76
C ASP A 370 -4.95 13.11 -8.95
N TYR A 371 -4.31 12.04 -8.48
CA TYR A 371 -3.01 12.10 -7.79
C TYR A 371 -1.88 12.54 -8.73
N LYS A 372 -1.85 12.02 -9.95
CA LYS A 372 -0.88 12.46 -10.97
C LYS A 372 -1.00 13.97 -11.24
N LYS A 373 -2.23 14.45 -11.46
CA LYS A 373 -2.49 15.89 -11.63
C LYS A 373 -2.09 16.71 -10.40
N TYR A 374 -2.32 16.16 -9.20
CA TYR A 374 -1.91 16.81 -7.95
C TYR A 374 -0.38 16.95 -7.87
N LEU A 375 0.37 15.89 -8.20
CA LEU A 375 1.84 15.93 -8.24
C LEU A 375 2.38 16.89 -9.29
N GLU A 376 1.78 16.91 -10.49
CA GLU A 376 2.10 17.86 -11.55
C GLU A 376 1.90 19.32 -11.09
N ALA A 377 0.76 19.61 -10.45
CA ALA A 377 0.47 20.95 -9.90
C ALA A 377 1.46 21.37 -8.81
N LYS A 378 2.02 20.40 -8.08
CA LYS A 378 3.10 20.61 -7.09
C LYS A 378 4.48 20.66 -7.72
N LYS A 379 4.61 20.46 -9.03
CA LYS A 379 5.89 20.35 -9.75
C LYS A 379 6.80 19.26 -9.17
N PHE A 380 6.18 18.19 -8.66
CA PHE A 380 6.92 17.08 -8.07
C PHE A 380 7.60 16.26 -9.17
N ASN A 381 8.83 15.84 -8.94
CA ASN A 381 9.52 14.95 -9.87
C ASN A 381 8.96 13.53 -9.74
N THR A 382 8.05 13.16 -10.65
CA THR A 382 7.41 11.84 -10.65
C THR A 382 8.36 10.69 -11.01
N ASP A 383 9.56 10.98 -11.53
CA ASP A 383 10.59 9.95 -11.77
C ASP A 383 11.08 9.32 -10.44
N LEU A 384 10.87 10.01 -9.31
CA LEU A 384 11.12 9.48 -7.96
C LEU A 384 10.03 8.49 -7.48
N LEU A 385 9.07 8.11 -8.32
CA LEU A 385 7.97 7.23 -7.97
C LEU A 385 7.84 6.12 -9.01
N ASP A 386 8.58 5.02 -8.85
CA ASP A 386 8.36 3.81 -9.62
C ASP A 386 7.59 2.81 -8.77
N PRO A 387 6.30 2.56 -9.08
CA PRO A 387 5.47 1.70 -8.27
C PRO A 387 5.91 0.23 -8.39
N VAL A 388 6.07 -0.40 -7.23
CA VAL A 388 6.25 -1.85 -7.12
C VAL A 388 4.89 -2.48 -6.84
N PRO A 389 4.55 -3.61 -7.47
CA PRO A 389 3.34 -4.36 -7.13
C PRO A 389 3.34 -4.75 -5.64
N ALA A 390 2.17 -4.73 -5.01
CA ALA A 390 2.03 -5.25 -3.66
C ALA A 390 2.38 -6.74 -3.63
N LYS A 391 3.09 -7.16 -2.59
CA LYS A 391 3.52 -8.55 -2.39
C LYS A 391 2.34 -9.39 -1.90
N ASP A 392 2.35 -10.68 -2.20
CA ASP A 392 1.45 -11.65 -1.60
C ASP A 392 1.64 -11.67 -0.08
N GLY A 393 0.56 -11.79 0.67
CA GLY A 393 0.59 -11.68 2.12
C GLY A 393 0.75 -10.25 2.66
N SER A 394 0.69 -9.20 1.81
CA SER A 394 0.84 -7.82 2.26
C SER A 394 -0.42 -7.26 2.94
N PHE A 395 -0.20 -6.27 3.82
CA PHE A 395 -1.26 -5.63 4.58
C PHE A 395 -2.30 -4.94 3.69
N GLU A 396 -1.88 -4.19 2.67
CA GLU A 396 -2.78 -3.47 1.77
C GLU A 396 -3.67 -4.38 0.94
N LEU A 397 -3.17 -5.57 0.54
CA LEU A 397 -3.99 -6.57 -0.13
C LEU A 397 -4.99 -7.21 0.83
N TRP A 398 -4.55 -7.56 2.04
CA TRP A 398 -5.45 -8.08 3.06
C TRP A 398 -6.58 -7.11 3.40
N ALA A 399 -6.27 -5.83 3.59
CA ALA A 399 -7.27 -4.80 3.86
C ALA A 399 -8.33 -4.70 2.76
N TYR A 400 -7.93 -4.69 1.50
CA TYR A 400 -8.86 -4.65 0.38
C TYR A 400 -9.67 -5.94 0.26
N TYR A 401 -9.00 -7.10 0.22
CA TYR A 401 -9.66 -8.37 -0.12
C TYR A 401 -10.39 -9.01 1.05
N HIS A 402 -10.00 -8.79 2.30
CA HIS A 402 -10.62 -9.42 3.47
C HIS A 402 -11.47 -8.44 4.29
N LEU A 403 -10.96 -7.25 4.63
CA LEU A 403 -11.76 -6.26 5.34
C LEU A 403 -12.80 -5.60 4.43
N GLY A 404 -12.58 -5.59 3.12
CA GLY A 404 -13.51 -5.04 2.15
C GLY A 404 -13.69 -3.53 2.26
N VAL A 405 -12.63 -2.82 2.65
CA VAL A 405 -12.57 -1.36 2.72
C VAL A 405 -11.63 -0.80 1.64
N PRO A 406 -11.80 0.48 1.23
CA PRO A 406 -10.84 1.15 0.36
C PRO A 406 -9.43 1.07 0.98
N SER A 407 -8.50 0.49 0.24
CA SER A 407 -7.10 0.35 0.65
C SER A 407 -6.22 1.08 -0.35
N PHE A 408 -5.46 2.07 0.11
CA PHE A 408 -4.51 2.81 -0.70
C PHE A 408 -3.11 2.65 -0.12
N SER A 409 -2.12 2.57 -0.98
CA SER A 409 -0.72 2.55 -0.56
C SER A 409 0.05 3.68 -1.22
N MET A 410 1.14 4.11 -0.58
CA MET A 410 2.01 5.17 -1.06
C MET A 410 3.46 4.83 -0.79
N ARG A 411 4.25 4.81 -1.85
CA ARG A 411 5.72 4.79 -1.80
C ARG A 411 6.20 6.22 -1.95
N LEU A 412 6.88 6.74 -0.93
CA LEU A 412 7.30 8.15 -0.91
C LEU A 412 8.50 8.42 -1.79
N PHE A 413 9.34 7.41 -2.06
CA PHE A 413 10.57 7.56 -2.82
C PHE A 413 10.96 6.27 -3.56
N THR A 414 11.54 6.44 -4.74
CA THR A 414 12.34 5.45 -5.45
C THR A 414 13.48 6.15 -6.17
N VAL A 415 14.53 5.43 -6.52
CA VAL A 415 15.62 5.97 -7.32
C VAL A 415 15.12 6.32 -8.72
N ALA A 416 15.38 7.55 -9.16
CA ALA A 416 14.90 8.04 -10.45
C ALA A 416 15.56 7.29 -11.61
N LYS A 417 14.76 6.90 -12.60
CA LYS A 417 15.30 6.35 -13.86
C LYS A 417 16.17 7.39 -14.57
N VAL A 418 17.26 6.92 -15.14
CA VAL A 418 18.12 7.77 -15.97
C VAL A 418 17.37 8.12 -17.25
N LYS A 419 17.11 9.40 -17.47
CA LYS A 419 16.57 9.87 -18.75
C LYS A 419 17.67 9.74 -19.79
N GLU A 420 17.46 8.86 -20.76
CA GLU A 420 18.29 8.88 -21.96
C GLU A 420 18.18 10.28 -22.59
N GLU A 421 19.28 10.98 -22.73
CA GLU A 421 19.31 12.18 -23.58
C GLU A 421 18.81 11.72 -24.96
N LYS A 422 17.62 12.15 -25.34
CA LYS A 422 17.09 11.92 -26.67
C LYS A 422 18.12 12.52 -27.62
N LYS A 423 19.00 11.69 -28.22
CA LYS A 423 19.74 12.11 -29.39
C LYS A 423 18.67 12.59 -30.36
N ALA A 424 18.63 13.88 -30.62
CA ALA A 424 17.72 14.50 -31.55
C ALA A 424 18.03 13.95 -32.95
N ASN A 425 17.54 12.77 -33.25
CA ASN A 425 17.33 12.35 -34.62
C ASN A 425 16.11 13.14 -35.09
N GLY A 426 16.39 14.25 -35.75
CA GLY A 426 15.44 15.31 -36.11
C GLY A 426 14.21 14.89 -36.93
N ASP A 427 13.98 13.60 -37.23
CA ASP A 427 12.92 13.10 -38.05
C ASP A 427 11.98 12.08 -37.39
N VAL A 428 12.25 11.63 -36.15
CA VAL A 428 11.40 10.61 -35.49
C VAL A 428 10.44 11.26 -34.49
N VAL A 429 9.14 11.08 -34.73
CA VAL A 429 8.07 11.59 -33.86
C VAL A 429 8.14 10.88 -32.50
N SER A 430 8.01 11.63 -31.40
CA SER A 430 8.08 11.06 -30.05
C SER A 430 6.78 10.36 -29.66
N MET A 431 6.84 9.40 -28.68
CA MET A 431 5.64 8.79 -28.11
C MET A 431 4.68 9.84 -27.52
N ASP A 432 5.21 10.87 -26.87
CA ASP A 432 4.40 11.92 -26.24
C ASP A 432 3.69 12.80 -27.27
N ASP A 433 4.28 12.98 -28.45
CA ASP A 433 3.64 13.68 -29.56
C ASP A 433 2.54 12.81 -30.16
N VAL A 434 2.84 11.53 -30.42
CA VAL A 434 1.85 10.57 -30.97
C VAL A 434 0.67 10.36 -30.00
N GLU A 435 0.91 10.34 -28.69
CA GLU A 435 -0.17 10.22 -27.69
C GLU A 435 -1.20 11.36 -27.75
N LYS A 436 -0.77 12.53 -28.20
CA LYS A 436 -1.59 13.75 -28.33
C LYS A 436 -2.21 13.94 -29.70
N MET A 437 -1.78 13.14 -30.71
CA MET A 437 -2.28 13.27 -32.06
C MET A 437 -3.72 12.77 -32.21
N SER A 438 -4.48 13.41 -33.12
CA SER A 438 -5.69 12.83 -33.67
C SER A 438 -5.38 11.63 -34.56
N ALA A 439 -6.40 10.84 -34.91
CA ALA A 439 -6.23 9.74 -35.86
C ALA A 439 -5.77 10.26 -37.24
N GLU A 440 -6.36 11.38 -37.71
CA GLU A 440 -6.02 12.03 -38.96
C GLU A 440 -4.57 12.53 -38.99
N ASP A 441 -4.11 13.18 -37.90
CA ASP A 441 -2.74 13.68 -37.79
C ASP A 441 -1.71 12.54 -37.82
N PHE A 442 -2.02 11.43 -37.11
CA PHE A 442 -1.15 10.25 -37.10
C PHE A 442 -1.03 9.62 -38.49
N ILE A 443 -2.16 9.48 -39.19
CA ILE A 443 -2.20 8.95 -40.58
C ILE A 443 -1.43 9.87 -41.54
N ALA A 444 -1.53 11.19 -41.34
CA ALA A 444 -0.84 12.20 -42.17
C ALA A 444 0.71 12.19 -41.99
N LEU A 445 1.25 11.51 -40.97
CA LEU A 445 2.70 11.32 -40.84
C LEU A 445 3.30 10.56 -42.00
N GLY A 446 2.54 9.66 -42.63
CA GLY A 446 2.99 8.78 -43.72
C GLY A 446 3.78 7.55 -43.24
N ASP A 447 3.88 6.56 -44.09
CA ASP A 447 4.40 5.24 -43.76
C ASP A 447 5.88 5.27 -43.32
N ASP A 448 6.70 6.17 -43.88
CA ASP A 448 8.12 6.31 -43.54
C ASP A 448 8.29 6.77 -42.08
N LYS A 449 7.56 7.81 -41.66
CA LYS A 449 7.63 8.34 -40.27
C LYS A 449 7.00 7.38 -39.26
N ILE A 450 5.91 6.71 -39.66
CA ILE A 450 5.29 5.67 -38.83
C ILE A 450 6.25 4.48 -38.67
N SER A 451 6.91 4.03 -39.74
CA SER A 451 7.93 2.97 -39.69
C SER A 451 9.12 3.38 -38.80
N ALA A 452 9.60 4.61 -38.94
CA ALA A 452 10.67 5.13 -38.09
C ALA A 452 10.26 5.18 -36.64
N PHE A 453 9.03 5.61 -36.32
CA PHE A 453 8.42 5.60 -35.00
C PHE A 453 8.31 4.18 -34.43
N LEU A 454 7.79 3.22 -35.21
CA LEU A 454 7.66 1.82 -34.78
C LEU A 454 9.05 1.20 -34.48
N LYS A 455 10.02 1.47 -35.37
CA LYS A 455 11.40 0.99 -35.20
C LYS A 455 12.06 1.58 -33.97
N ALA A 456 11.92 2.88 -33.73
CA ALA A 456 12.46 3.55 -32.55
C ALA A 456 11.86 3.05 -31.22
N ASN A 457 10.68 2.43 -31.30
CA ASN A 457 9.97 1.90 -30.13
C ASN A 457 9.91 0.34 -30.13
N ASN A 458 10.78 -0.31 -30.89
CA ASN A 458 10.91 -1.78 -30.98
C ASN A 458 9.60 -2.52 -31.33
N ALA A 459 8.71 -1.86 -32.07
CA ALA A 459 7.43 -2.42 -32.50
C ALA A 459 7.42 -2.89 -33.94
N SER A 460 8.43 -2.55 -34.75
CA SER A 460 8.49 -2.84 -36.18
C SER A 460 8.55 -4.34 -36.51
N GLU A 461 9.06 -5.17 -35.61
CA GLU A 461 9.07 -6.63 -35.80
C GLU A 461 7.71 -7.28 -35.59
N ARG A 462 6.80 -6.59 -34.89
CA ARG A 462 5.48 -7.10 -34.49
C ARG A 462 4.35 -6.56 -35.35
N ILE A 463 4.51 -5.33 -35.87
CA ILE A 463 3.48 -4.68 -36.68
C ILE A 463 4.12 -3.74 -37.70
N SER A 464 3.63 -3.79 -38.96
CA SER A 464 4.06 -2.86 -40.03
C SER A 464 3.34 -1.50 -39.89
N ALA A 465 3.93 -0.46 -40.52
CA ALA A 465 3.32 0.87 -40.60
C ALA A 465 1.96 0.84 -41.30
N GLU A 466 1.82 0.07 -42.36
CA GLU A 466 0.56 -0.11 -43.08
C GLU A 466 -0.52 -0.70 -42.17
N ARG A 467 -0.17 -1.75 -41.42
CA ARG A 467 -1.11 -2.44 -40.54
C ARG A 467 -1.60 -1.56 -39.40
N ILE A 468 -0.71 -0.79 -38.74
CA ILE A 468 -1.11 0.11 -37.67
C ILE A 468 -1.94 1.27 -38.19
N LYS A 469 -1.63 1.78 -39.38
CA LYS A 469 -2.40 2.82 -40.07
C LYS A 469 -3.82 2.35 -40.37
N GLU A 470 -3.99 1.14 -40.91
CA GLU A 470 -5.30 0.51 -41.16
C GLU A 470 -6.11 0.38 -39.85
N MET A 471 -5.45 0.00 -38.78
CA MET A 471 -6.11 -0.10 -37.44
C MET A 471 -6.56 1.24 -36.89
N VAL A 472 -5.80 2.31 -37.12
CA VAL A 472 -6.17 3.67 -36.72
C VAL A 472 -7.27 4.21 -37.61
N GLU A 473 -7.20 4.05 -38.94
CA GLU A 473 -8.22 4.44 -39.94
C GLU A 473 -9.57 3.77 -39.66
N SER A 474 -9.55 2.48 -39.29
CA SER A 474 -10.78 1.74 -38.98
C SER A 474 -11.33 2.02 -37.59
N GLY A 475 -10.67 2.89 -36.81
CA GLY A 475 -11.06 3.22 -35.41
C GLY A 475 -10.89 2.09 -34.40
N ARG A 476 -10.21 0.99 -34.79
CA ARG A 476 -9.91 -0.13 -33.85
C ARG A 476 -8.93 0.24 -32.76
N VAL A 477 -8.02 1.16 -33.05
CA VAL A 477 -7.01 1.64 -32.12
C VAL A 477 -6.80 3.14 -32.29
N THR A 478 -6.81 3.91 -31.22
CA THR A 478 -6.42 5.33 -31.27
C THR A 478 -4.91 5.48 -31.08
N PRO A 479 -4.27 6.57 -31.57
CA PRO A 479 -2.85 6.84 -31.32
C PRO A 479 -2.50 6.78 -29.83
N LYS A 480 -3.34 7.29 -28.96
CA LYS A 480 -3.20 7.22 -27.48
C LYS A 480 -3.22 5.78 -26.97
N GLN A 481 -4.17 4.96 -27.42
CA GLN A 481 -4.23 3.54 -27.03
C GLN A 481 -3.01 2.77 -27.51
N MET A 482 -2.56 3.03 -28.75
CA MET A 482 -1.35 2.43 -29.31
C MET A 482 -0.12 2.76 -28.46
N VAL A 483 0.10 4.03 -28.14
CA VAL A 483 1.21 4.45 -27.27
C VAL A 483 1.10 3.81 -25.87
N THR A 484 -0.11 3.74 -25.32
CA THR A 484 -0.34 3.08 -24.03
C THR A 484 0.03 1.59 -24.09
N MET A 485 -0.35 0.89 -25.16
CA MET A 485 0.03 -0.51 -25.37
C MET A 485 1.56 -0.66 -25.53
N MET A 486 2.20 0.22 -26.29
CA MET A 486 3.65 0.20 -26.48
C MET A 486 4.42 0.47 -25.18
N LYS A 487 3.95 1.41 -24.36
CA LYS A 487 4.52 1.70 -23.00
C LYS A 487 4.37 0.49 -22.05
N GLN A 488 3.41 -0.39 -22.28
CA GLN A 488 3.18 -1.61 -21.48
C GLN A 488 3.92 -2.85 -22.01
N MET A 489 4.43 -2.80 -23.24
CA MET A 489 5.23 -3.91 -23.78
C MET A 489 6.58 -3.97 -23.04
N PRO A 490 7.04 -5.17 -22.68
CA PRO A 490 8.42 -5.34 -22.22
C PRO A 490 9.34 -4.79 -23.31
N LYS A 491 10.13 -3.79 -22.97
CA LYS A 491 11.20 -3.35 -23.89
C LYS A 491 12.18 -4.51 -23.97
N PRO A 492 12.57 -4.98 -25.17
CA PRO A 492 13.70 -5.88 -25.26
C PRO A 492 14.89 -5.13 -24.66
N GLU A 493 15.56 -5.76 -23.69
CA GLU A 493 16.81 -5.24 -23.18
C GLU A 493 17.76 -5.13 -24.37
N LYS A 494 18.27 -3.93 -24.62
CA LYS A 494 19.30 -3.76 -25.64
C LYS A 494 20.51 -4.52 -25.14
N GLU A 495 20.92 -5.53 -25.87
CA GLU A 495 21.98 -6.46 -25.46
C GLU A 495 23.29 -5.77 -25.00
N ASP A 496 23.53 -4.55 -25.48
CA ASP A 496 24.72 -3.76 -25.17
C ASP A 496 24.52 -2.68 -24.08
N GLU A 497 23.39 -2.66 -23.37
CA GLU A 497 23.12 -1.66 -22.34
C GLU A 497 22.87 -2.33 -20.98
N LEU A 498 23.24 -1.62 -19.90
CA LEU A 498 22.85 -2.00 -18.54
C LEU A 498 21.32 -2.01 -18.39
N SER A 499 20.81 -2.82 -17.46
CA SER A 499 19.39 -2.78 -17.11
C SER A 499 19.01 -1.36 -16.67
N GLU A 500 17.76 -0.96 -16.88
CA GLU A 500 17.26 0.36 -16.44
C GLU A 500 17.41 0.54 -14.92
N LYS A 501 17.30 -0.56 -14.17
CA LYS A 501 17.52 -0.55 -12.73
C LYS A 501 18.98 -0.26 -12.39
N ASP A 502 19.92 -0.99 -12.99
CA ASP A 502 21.36 -0.79 -12.73
C ASP A 502 21.83 0.60 -13.14
N LYS A 503 21.38 1.09 -14.32
CA LYS A 503 21.64 2.47 -14.73
C LYS A 503 21.19 3.47 -13.69
N ALA A 504 19.97 3.30 -13.16
CA ALA A 504 19.42 4.21 -12.16
C ALA A 504 20.18 4.14 -10.84
N LEU A 505 20.45 2.95 -10.31
CA LEU A 505 21.13 2.76 -9.04
C LEU A 505 22.57 3.24 -9.07
N LEU A 506 23.32 2.91 -10.13
CA LEU A 506 24.70 3.39 -10.29
C LEU A 506 24.74 4.90 -10.45
N ALA A 507 23.85 5.48 -11.27
CA ALA A 507 23.79 6.92 -11.43
C ALA A 507 23.44 7.65 -10.13
N TYR A 508 22.53 7.07 -9.33
CA TYR A 508 22.17 7.61 -8.02
C TYR A 508 23.33 7.50 -7.04
N SER A 509 23.99 6.34 -6.99
CA SER A 509 25.21 6.16 -6.20
C SER A 509 26.27 7.21 -6.55
N ASP A 510 26.59 7.34 -7.83
CA ASP A 510 27.71 8.17 -8.28
C ASP A 510 27.42 9.68 -8.15
N LYS A 511 26.20 10.13 -8.48
CA LYS A 511 25.85 11.56 -8.54
C LYS A 511 25.32 12.11 -7.22
N GLU A 512 24.55 11.29 -6.48
CA GLU A 512 23.86 11.77 -5.30
C GLU A 512 24.49 11.28 -3.99
N LEU A 513 25.19 10.15 -4.00
CA LEU A 513 25.78 9.55 -2.81
C LEU A 513 27.31 9.52 -2.80
N ASP A 514 27.96 10.25 -3.70
CA ASP A 514 29.43 10.30 -3.82
C ASP A 514 30.07 8.90 -3.94
N GLY A 515 29.40 7.99 -4.69
CA GLY A 515 29.81 6.60 -4.90
C GLY A 515 29.46 5.63 -3.77
N LYS A 516 28.92 6.10 -2.64
CA LYS A 516 28.66 5.27 -1.46
C LYS A 516 27.48 4.29 -1.59
N GLY A 517 26.73 4.36 -2.67
CA GLY A 517 25.66 3.40 -2.94
C GLY A 517 26.14 2.08 -3.53
N PHE A 518 27.42 1.97 -3.86
CA PHE A 518 28.03 0.75 -4.39
C PHE A 518 29.40 0.50 -3.72
N VAL A 519 29.54 -0.67 -3.09
CA VAL A 519 30.82 -1.13 -2.52
C VAL A 519 31.66 -1.71 -3.67
N ALA A 520 32.85 -1.16 -3.87
CA ALA A 520 33.73 -1.64 -4.92
C ALA A 520 34.20 -3.05 -4.61
N TRP A 521 34.21 -3.92 -5.63
CA TRP A 521 34.71 -5.30 -5.49
C TRP A 521 36.13 -5.29 -4.98
N GLN A 522 36.36 -5.95 -3.84
CA GLN A 522 37.65 -6.09 -3.20
C GLN A 522 37.91 -7.55 -2.81
N LYS A 523 39.19 -7.97 -2.92
CA LYS A 523 39.61 -9.33 -2.57
C LYS A 523 39.68 -9.49 -1.07
N VAL A 524 39.13 -10.59 -0.60
CA VAL A 524 39.13 -11.01 0.80
C VAL A 524 39.52 -12.50 0.86
N ASP A 525 40.30 -12.87 1.86
CA ASP A 525 40.62 -14.29 2.13
C ASP A 525 39.49 -14.91 2.93
N HIS A 526 38.69 -15.75 2.28
CA HIS A 526 37.56 -16.43 2.90
C HIS A 526 38.05 -17.76 3.56
N PRO A 527 37.59 -18.11 4.76
CA PRO A 527 38.13 -19.24 5.52
C PRO A 527 37.99 -20.61 4.82
N THR A 528 36.94 -20.81 4.04
CA THR A 528 36.65 -22.09 3.35
C THR A 528 36.81 -22.01 1.83
N LEU A 529 36.54 -20.87 1.20
CA LEU A 529 36.54 -20.70 -0.26
C LEU A 529 37.89 -20.17 -0.82
N GLY A 530 38.83 -19.76 0.05
CA GLY A 530 40.05 -19.10 -0.37
C GLY A 530 39.82 -17.61 -0.80
N GLU A 531 40.46 -17.14 -1.87
CA GLU A 531 40.30 -15.77 -2.33
C GLU A 531 38.92 -15.55 -2.97
N VAL A 532 38.09 -14.67 -2.39
CA VAL A 532 36.80 -14.23 -2.89
C VAL A 532 36.84 -12.73 -3.16
N GLU A 533 35.84 -12.18 -3.86
CA GLU A 533 35.68 -10.75 -4.01
C GLU A 533 34.34 -10.32 -3.42
N VAL A 534 34.37 -9.34 -2.50
CA VAL A 534 33.21 -8.77 -1.81
C VAL A 534 32.91 -7.39 -2.37
N GLY A 535 31.64 -7.08 -2.61
CA GLY A 535 31.18 -5.81 -3.15
C GLY A 535 29.72 -5.87 -3.63
N GLY A 536 29.25 -4.82 -4.25
CA GLY A 536 27.88 -4.74 -4.76
C GLY A 536 27.10 -3.52 -4.25
N TYR A 537 25.80 -3.54 -4.43
CA TYR A 537 24.94 -2.45 -3.96
C TYR A 537 24.87 -2.41 -2.43
N ALA A 538 24.99 -1.20 -1.88
CA ALA A 538 24.83 -0.99 -0.46
C ALA A 538 23.37 -1.28 -0.03
N PRO A 539 23.15 -1.87 1.15
CA PRO A 539 21.82 -2.04 1.72
C PRO A 539 21.06 -0.70 1.78
N TYR A 540 19.72 -0.76 1.64
CA TYR A 540 18.82 0.40 1.70
C TYR A 540 18.93 1.42 0.53
N LEU A 541 19.80 1.23 -0.45
CA LEU A 541 19.98 2.14 -1.56
C LEU A 541 18.67 2.50 -2.29
N GLU A 542 17.78 1.52 -2.46
CA GLU A 542 16.53 1.67 -3.21
C GLU A 542 15.39 2.32 -2.42
N THR A 543 15.45 2.27 -1.09
CA THR A 543 14.31 2.62 -0.22
C THR A 543 14.55 3.86 0.64
N THR A 544 15.82 4.26 0.81
CA THR A 544 16.20 5.23 1.81
C THR A 544 16.99 6.38 1.18
N PRO A 545 16.33 7.49 0.80
CA PRO A 545 16.99 8.69 0.30
C PRO A 545 17.78 9.41 1.41
N LYS A 546 18.55 10.43 1.01
CA LYS A 546 19.19 11.34 1.97
C LYS A 546 18.15 11.94 2.92
N ALA A 547 18.49 12.06 4.19
CA ALA A 547 17.56 12.53 5.23
C ALA A 547 16.99 13.93 4.97
N GLU A 548 17.74 14.80 4.27
CA GLU A 548 17.31 16.14 3.90
C GLU A 548 16.08 16.14 2.97
N LEU A 549 15.80 15.01 2.32
CA LEU A 549 14.64 14.87 1.44
C LEU A 549 13.36 14.47 2.18
N ILE A 550 13.43 14.01 3.43
CA ILE A 550 12.27 13.49 4.19
C ILE A 550 11.16 14.54 4.23
N ASP A 551 11.45 15.77 4.69
CA ASP A 551 10.45 16.85 4.81
C ASP A 551 9.79 17.17 3.46
N SER A 552 10.58 17.33 2.41
CA SER A 552 10.06 17.69 1.09
C SER A 552 9.18 16.61 0.47
N LEU A 553 9.57 15.33 0.62
CA LEU A 553 8.82 14.18 0.12
C LEU A 553 7.50 14.03 0.89
N ALA A 554 7.55 14.08 2.23
CA ALA A 554 6.38 13.95 3.09
C ALA A 554 5.39 15.12 2.89
N LYS A 555 5.88 16.35 2.95
CA LYS A 555 5.08 17.58 2.80
C LYS A 555 4.38 17.67 1.44
N THR A 556 4.97 17.11 0.41
CA THR A 556 4.38 17.13 -0.93
C THR A 556 3.32 16.05 -1.11
N GLN A 557 3.58 14.84 -0.64
CA GLN A 557 2.75 13.67 -0.97
C GLN A 557 1.65 13.37 0.07
N LEU A 558 1.96 13.44 1.37
CA LEU A 558 1.02 13.05 2.43
C LEU A 558 -0.29 13.85 2.47
N PRO A 559 -0.35 15.16 2.10
CA PRO A 559 -1.63 15.86 2.01
C PRO A 559 -2.62 15.23 1.02
N TRP A 560 -2.17 14.39 0.09
CA TRP A 560 -3.04 13.62 -0.77
C TRP A 560 -3.87 12.60 0.01
N LEU A 561 -3.28 11.92 0.99
CA LEU A 561 -3.99 10.97 1.85
C LEU A 561 -5.13 11.66 2.62
N LEU A 562 -4.89 12.89 3.10
CA LEU A 562 -5.92 13.69 3.76
C LEU A 562 -7.08 14.04 2.81
N LYS A 563 -6.78 14.32 1.53
CA LYS A 563 -7.82 14.54 0.52
C LYS A 563 -8.63 13.28 0.22
N LEU A 564 -7.98 12.11 0.19
CA LEU A 564 -8.68 10.85 0.00
C LEU A 564 -9.61 10.53 1.17
N SER A 565 -9.21 10.83 2.41
CA SER A 565 -10.06 10.60 3.58
C SER A 565 -11.34 11.47 3.56
N ASP A 566 -11.30 12.65 2.96
CA ASP A 566 -12.48 13.50 2.76
C ASP A 566 -13.53 12.88 1.81
N GLN A 567 -13.14 11.85 1.02
CA GLN A 567 -14.00 11.18 0.04
C GLN A 567 -14.85 10.05 0.63
N LEU A 568 -14.66 9.72 1.90
CA LEU A 568 -15.44 8.69 2.60
C LEU A 568 -16.95 8.89 2.44
N PRO A 569 -17.75 7.83 2.48
CA PRO A 569 -19.21 7.91 2.44
C PRO A 569 -19.76 8.83 3.54
N LYS A 570 -20.81 9.58 3.19
CA LYS A 570 -21.51 10.51 4.08
C LYS A 570 -23.00 10.28 3.92
N PHE A 571 -23.60 9.56 4.87
CA PHE A 571 -25.02 9.21 4.80
C PHE A 571 -25.89 10.35 5.33
N ALA A 572 -27.02 10.58 4.64
CA ALA A 572 -28.00 11.58 5.03
C ALA A 572 -29.41 11.12 4.65
N ILE A 573 -30.41 11.57 5.41
CA ILE A 573 -31.81 11.54 4.98
C ILE A 573 -32.04 12.81 4.15
N GLU A 574 -31.93 12.65 2.83
CA GLU A 574 -32.02 13.77 1.87
C GLU A 574 -33.41 14.39 1.86
N SER A 575 -34.44 13.53 1.79
CA SER A 575 -35.83 13.98 1.84
C SER A 575 -36.74 12.86 2.36
N GLU A 576 -37.94 13.26 2.78
CA GLU A 576 -39.04 12.37 3.14
C GLU A 576 -40.35 12.81 2.49
N LYS A 577 -41.24 11.86 2.29
CA LYS A 577 -42.60 12.12 1.85
C LYS A 577 -43.58 11.27 2.66
N VAL A 578 -44.55 11.96 3.23
CA VAL A 578 -45.66 11.31 3.95
C VAL A 578 -46.95 11.49 3.13
N THR A 579 -47.60 10.41 2.79
CA THR A 579 -48.91 10.42 2.09
C THR A 579 -49.94 9.85 3.01
N ASP A 580 -51.01 10.64 3.31
CA ASP A 580 -52.15 10.16 4.10
C ASP A 580 -53.05 9.26 3.20
N MET A 581 -53.25 8.03 3.64
CA MET A 581 -54.06 7.02 2.95
C MET A 581 -55.44 6.90 3.57
N GLY A 582 -55.77 7.71 4.57
CA GLY A 582 -57.00 7.63 5.33
C GLY A 582 -56.92 6.65 6.51
N ALA A 583 -57.95 6.70 7.41
CA ALA A 583 -58.08 5.83 8.58
C ALA A 583 -56.85 5.74 9.51
N GLY A 584 -55.99 6.79 9.54
CA GLY A 584 -54.76 6.80 10.31
C GLY A 584 -53.63 5.97 9.70
N ILE A 585 -53.75 5.61 8.42
CA ILE A 585 -52.73 4.89 7.65
C ILE A 585 -51.94 5.92 6.81
N TYR A 586 -50.62 5.79 6.85
CA TYR A 586 -49.71 6.68 6.14
C TYR A 586 -48.68 5.87 5.36
N LYS A 587 -48.42 6.29 4.12
CA LYS A 587 -47.26 5.84 3.35
C LYS A 587 -46.10 6.77 3.62
N LEU A 588 -45.02 6.27 4.20
CA LEU A 588 -43.78 6.99 4.45
C LEU A 588 -42.72 6.55 3.43
N GLU A 589 -42.21 7.52 2.69
CA GLU A 589 -41.06 7.35 1.77
C GLU A 589 -39.89 8.16 2.29
N ILE A 590 -38.73 7.51 2.47
CA ILE A 590 -37.48 8.14 2.92
C ILE A 590 -36.44 7.95 1.82
N TYR A 591 -35.73 9.04 1.48
CA TYR A 591 -34.65 9.02 0.51
C TYR A 591 -33.32 9.12 1.26
N VAL A 592 -32.56 8.03 1.24
CA VAL A 592 -31.23 7.91 1.85
C VAL A 592 -30.19 8.21 0.81
N ALA A 593 -29.34 9.21 1.08
CA ALA A 593 -28.24 9.64 0.21
C ALA A 593 -26.88 9.20 0.77
N ASN A 594 -25.97 8.86 -0.12
CA ASN A 594 -24.53 8.87 0.14
C ASN A 594 -23.94 10.10 -0.55
N ASN A 595 -23.65 11.14 0.20
CA ASN A 595 -23.06 12.39 -0.29
C ASN A 595 -21.52 12.35 -0.36
N GLY A 596 -20.92 11.19 -0.09
CA GLY A 596 -19.49 10.93 -0.26
C GLY A 596 -19.15 10.49 -1.68
N ALA A 597 -17.86 10.55 -2.02
CA ALA A 597 -17.39 10.20 -3.35
C ALA A 597 -16.87 8.75 -3.47
N LEU A 598 -16.95 7.98 -2.39
CA LEU A 598 -16.72 6.53 -2.37
C LEU A 598 -18.04 5.78 -2.16
N PRO A 599 -18.22 4.60 -2.78
CA PRO A 599 -19.37 3.74 -2.52
C PRO A 599 -19.27 3.09 -1.13
N TYR A 600 -20.39 2.62 -0.60
CA TYR A 600 -20.43 1.80 0.61
C TYR A 600 -21.52 0.73 0.57
N PRO A 601 -21.15 -0.53 0.88
CA PRO A 601 -19.78 -1.01 0.89
C PRO A 601 -19.14 -0.86 -0.50
N ILE A 602 -17.81 -0.96 -0.60
CA ILE A 602 -17.16 -1.14 -1.89
C ILE A 602 -17.53 -2.52 -2.46
N ALA A 603 -17.32 -2.76 -3.76
CA ALA A 603 -17.74 -4.01 -4.38
C ALA A 603 -17.11 -5.25 -3.71
N MET A 604 -15.85 -5.17 -3.27
CA MET A 604 -15.20 -6.24 -2.51
C MET A 604 -15.85 -6.43 -1.14
N GLY A 605 -16.19 -5.34 -0.45
CA GLY A 605 -16.89 -5.38 0.84
C GLY A 605 -18.27 -6.01 0.72
N GLU A 606 -19.03 -5.70 -0.32
CA GLU A 606 -20.31 -6.33 -0.62
C GLU A 606 -20.15 -7.83 -0.87
N ARG A 607 -19.16 -8.23 -1.68
CA ARG A 607 -18.86 -9.63 -1.95
C ARG A 607 -18.56 -10.43 -0.69
N ASN A 608 -17.83 -9.86 0.25
CA ASN A 608 -17.40 -10.50 1.48
C ASN A 608 -18.45 -10.40 2.60
N SER A 609 -19.55 -9.67 2.38
CA SER A 609 -20.49 -9.27 3.43
C SER A 609 -19.81 -8.47 4.57
N GLN A 610 -18.84 -7.64 4.20
CA GLN A 610 -18.07 -6.72 5.03
C GLN A 610 -18.11 -5.32 4.39
N PRO A 611 -17.93 -4.27 5.09
CA PRO A 611 -18.04 -4.06 6.54
C PRO A 611 -19.50 -4.04 7.03
N ALA A 612 -19.72 -3.66 8.31
CA ALA A 612 -21.05 -3.66 8.95
C ALA A 612 -22.10 -2.86 8.13
N PRO A 613 -23.35 -3.34 8.02
CA PRO A 613 -24.38 -2.67 7.22
C PRO A 613 -24.82 -1.34 7.83
N VAL A 614 -25.20 -0.39 6.97
CA VAL A 614 -25.96 0.80 7.34
C VAL A 614 -27.44 0.42 7.42
N ILE A 615 -28.14 0.91 8.43
CA ILE A 615 -29.53 0.52 8.74
C ILE A 615 -30.41 1.76 8.91
N VAL A 616 -31.54 1.83 8.23
CA VAL A 616 -32.59 2.80 8.55
C VAL A 616 -33.49 2.22 9.64
N THR A 617 -33.59 2.91 10.76
CA THR A 617 -34.46 2.57 11.88
C THR A 617 -35.61 3.58 12.01
N LEU A 618 -36.82 3.09 12.23
CA LEU A 618 -37.98 3.92 12.54
C LEU A 618 -38.40 3.73 14.01
N ALA A 619 -38.55 4.85 14.72
CA ALA A 619 -39.03 4.87 16.10
C ALA A 619 -40.17 5.87 16.26
N GLY A 620 -41.12 5.55 17.16
CA GLY A 620 -42.29 6.39 17.44
C GLY A 620 -43.49 5.57 17.82
N ASN A 621 -44.64 6.22 18.07
CA ASN A 621 -45.89 5.56 18.35
C ASN A 621 -46.58 5.17 17.03
N LEU A 622 -46.13 4.08 16.42
CA LEU A 622 -46.57 3.60 15.13
C LEU A 622 -46.70 2.06 15.11
N GLU A 623 -47.59 1.56 14.29
CA GLU A 623 -47.74 0.16 13.92
C GLU A 623 -47.32 0.01 12.44
N LEU A 624 -46.31 -0.82 12.13
CA LEU A 624 -45.94 -1.11 10.75
C LEU A 624 -46.90 -2.09 10.14
N LEU A 625 -47.54 -1.68 9.05
CA LEU A 625 -48.42 -2.57 8.24
C LEU A 625 -47.61 -3.21 7.12
N GLU A 626 -46.59 -2.52 6.58
CA GLU A 626 -45.64 -3.00 5.60
C GLU A 626 -44.25 -2.37 5.85
N GLY A 627 -43.20 -3.16 5.62
CA GLY A 627 -41.81 -2.78 5.89
C GLY A 627 -41.31 -3.35 7.23
N LYS A 628 -40.08 -2.97 7.60
CA LYS A 628 -39.42 -3.40 8.86
C LYS A 628 -39.00 -2.17 9.64
N THR A 629 -39.03 -2.29 10.98
CA THR A 629 -38.54 -1.26 11.89
C THR A 629 -37.05 -0.95 11.65
N ARG A 630 -36.27 -1.97 11.34
CA ARG A 630 -34.84 -1.88 10.97
C ARG A 630 -34.67 -2.41 9.54
N THR A 631 -34.34 -1.52 8.63
CA THR A 631 -34.23 -1.83 7.20
C THR A 631 -32.79 -1.59 6.75
N PRO A 632 -32.02 -2.63 6.34
CA PRO A 632 -30.69 -2.47 5.82
C PRO A 632 -30.69 -1.59 4.55
N VAL A 633 -29.79 -0.62 4.52
CA VAL A 633 -29.45 0.14 3.32
C VAL A 633 -28.53 -0.77 2.51
N GLY A 634 -28.99 -1.31 1.40
CA GLY A 634 -28.09 -2.09 0.52
C GLY A 634 -26.99 -1.21 -0.06
N PRO A 635 -26.14 -1.74 -0.96
CA PRO A 635 -25.07 -0.98 -1.57
C PRO A 635 -25.55 0.35 -2.13
N LEU A 636 -24.82 1.41 -1.79
CA LEU A 636 -25.11 2.78 -2.21
C LEU A 636 -23.84 3.43 -2.77
N GLY A 637 -23.85 3.66 -4.08
CA GLY A 637 -22.71 4.25 -4.78
C GLY A 637 -22.42 5.69 -4.37
N ALA A 638 -21.32 6.20 -4.87
CA ALA A 638 -20.92 7.60 -4.68
C ALA A 638 -22.00 8.56 -5.20
N ASN A 639 -22.39 9.56 -4.40
CA ASN A 639 -23.40 10.56 -4.76
C ASN A 639 -24.74 9.96 -5.22
N GLN A 640 -25.10 8.79 -4.70
CA GLN A 640 -26.36 8.14 -5.03
C GLN A 640 -27.41 8.31 -3.93
N VAL A 641 -28.68 8.24 -4.35
CA VAL A 641 -29.84 8.29 -3.49
C VAL A 641 -30.69 7.04 -3.71
N LYS A 642 -31.19 6.44 -2.64
CA LYS A 642 -32.07 5.28 -2.69
C LYS A 642 -33.32 5.50 -1.85
N LYS A 643 -34.47 5.15 -2.41
CA LYS A 643 -35.76 5.32 -1.76
C LYS A 643 -36.15 4.06 -0.99
N TYR A 644 -36.62 4.25 0.24
CA TYR A 644 -37.23 3.23 1.10
C TYR A 644 -38.65 3.61 1.41
N THR A 645 -39.58 2.61 1.51
CA THR A 645 -40.99 2.86 1.67
C THR A 645 -41.54 1.97 2.80
N TRP A 646 -42.39 2.57 3.64
CA TRP A 646 -43.14 1.88 4.68
C TRP A 646 -44.61 2.25 4.60
N LEU A 647 -45.47 1.32 4.95
CA LEU A 647 -46.87 1.59 5.26
C LEU A 647 -47.05 1.46 6.76
N LEU A 648 -47.52 2.51 7.39
CA LEU A 648 -47.63 2.58 8.85
C LEU A 648 -49.00 3.12 9.26
N LYS A 649 -49.47 2.63 10.40
CA LYS A 649 -50.64 3.14 11.10
C LYS A 649 -50.15 3.92 12.32
N ALA A 650 -50.51 5.19 12.40
CA ALA A 650 -50.08 6.07 13.49
C ALA A 650 -51.18 7.08 13.82
N LYS A 651 -51.17 7.54 15.07
CA LYS A 651 -51.86 8.78 15.42
C LYS A 651 -51.03 9.97 14.92
N LYS A 652 -51.69 11.15 14.76
CA LYS A 652 -50.91 12.38 14.48
C LYS A 652 -49.77 12.56 15.48
N GLY A 653 -48.58 12.83 15.00
CA GLY A 653 -47.40 12.92 15.85
C GLY A 653 -46.12 12.97 15.05
N THR A 654 -45.04 12.50 15.66
CA THR A 654 -43.69 12.49 15.05
C THR A 654 -43.14 11.05 15.04
N VAL A 655 -42.56 10.68 13.91
CA VAL A 655 -41.77 9.46 13.74
C VAL A 655 -40.30 9.91 13.59
N THR A 656 -39.42 9.25 14.31
CA THR A 656 -37.97 9.45 14.18
C THR A 656 -37.42 8.41 13.22
N ALA A 657 -36.77 8.87 12.17
CA ALA A 657 -35.97 8.03 11.29
C ALA A 657 -34.49 8.27 11.61
N THR A 658 -33.77 7.18 11.82
CA THR A 658 -32.33 7.19 12.08
C THR A 658 -31.63 6.34 11.05
N ILE A 659 -30.54 6.85 10.44
CA ILE A 659 -29.57 6.03 9.73
C ILE A 659 -28.51 5.65 10.77
N GLU A 660 -28.48 4.39 11.16
CA GLU A 660 -27.53 3.83 12.13
C GLU A 660 -26.37 3.17 11.39
N SER A 661 -25.15 3.39 11.86
CA SER A 661 -23.94 2.76 11.31
C SER A 661 -22.91 2.52 12.40
N ALA A 662 -22.27 1.36 12.39
CA ALA A 662 -21.08 1.11 13.22
C ALA A 662 -19.82 1.78 12.68
N VAL A 663 -19.88 2.38 11.48
CA VAL A 663 -18.73 2.94 10.75
C VAL A 663 -18.86 4.45 10.60
N PHE A 664 -20.05 4.97 10.34
CA PHE A 664 -20.29 6.38 10.02
C PHE A 664 -21.23 7.01 11.04
N THR A 665 -21.11 8.34 11.16
CA THR A 665 -21.97 9.12 12.05
C THR A 665 -23.44 8.92 11.72
N ASP A 666 -24.25 8.69 12.74
CA ASP A 666 -25.70 8.55 12.62
C ASP A 666 -26.37 9.83 12.08
N ALA A 667 -27.35 9.65 11.20
CA ALA A 667 -28.18 10.73 10.72
C ALA A 667 -29.62 10.57 11.22
N VAL A 668 -30.12 11.56 11.95
CA VAL A 668 -31.44 11.53 12.59
C VAL A 668 -32.36 12.58 11.96
N LYS A 669 -33.61 12.20 11.65
CA LYS A 669 -34.63 13.09 11.15
C LYS A 669 -35.97 12.87 11.84
N GLN A 670 -36.58 13.95 12.31
CA GLN A 670 -37.93 13.96 12.86
C GLN A 670 -38.95 14.21 11.74
N ILE A 671 -39.88 13.27 11.54
CA ILE A 671 -40.86 13.29 10.45
C ILE A 671 -42.25 13.45 11.03
N LYS A 672 -42.96 14.49 10.64
CA LYS A 672 -44.35 14.74 11.09
C LYS A 672 -45.31 13.83 10.34
N ILE A 673 -46.18 13.16 11.07
CA ILE A 673 -47.26 12.30 10.55
C ILE A 673 -48.63 12.95 10.81
N GLY A 674 -49.43 13.11 9.78
CA GLY A 674 -50.78 13.65 9.90
C GLY A 674 -50.85 15.16 10.18
N GLY A 675 -49.87 15.92 9.64
CA GLY A 675 -49.79 17.38 9.71
C GLY A 675 -50.71 18.05 8.69
#